data_3d5ce9f1f8c484f0f438bc80dc760d92
#
_entry.id   3d5ce9f1f8c484f0f438bc80dc760d92
#
_cell.length_a   1.000
_cell.length_b   1.000
_cell.length_c   1.000
_cell.angle_alpha   90.00
_cell.angle_beta   90.00
_cell.angle_gamma   90.00
#
_symmetry.space_group_name_H-M   'P 1'
#
loop_
_entity.id
_entity.type
_entity.pdbx_description
1 polymer ?
#
loop_
_entity_poly.entity_id
_entity_poly.type
_entity_poly.pdbx_seq_one_letter_code
_entity_poly.pdbx_strand_id
1 'polypeptide(L)'
;MKRVLIPGVILCGADVAQAVDDKNMYMHFFEEMTVYAPVPVPVNGNTHYTSESIERLPTGNGNISDLLRTNPAVRMDSTQSTSLNQGDIRPEKISIHGASPYQNAYLIDGISATNNLNPANESDASSATNISGMSQGYYLDVSLLDNVTLYDSFVPVEFGRFNGGVIDAKIKRFNADDSKVKLGYRTTRSDWLTSHIDENNKSAFNQGSSGSTYYSPDFKKNFYTLSFNQELADNFGVTAGLSRRQSDITRADYVSNDGIVAGRAQYKNVIDTALSKFTWFASDRFTHDLTLKYTGSSRDYNTSTFPQSDREMGNKSYGLAWDMDTQLAWAKLRTTVGWDHISDYTRHDHDIWYTELSCTYGDITGRCTRGGLGHISQAVDNYTFKTRLDWQKSAVGNVSHQPYFGAEYIYSDAWTERHNQSESYVINAAGKKTNHTIYHKGKGSLGIDNYTLYMADHISWRNVSLMPGVRYDYDNYLSNHNISPRFMTEWDIFADQTSMITAGYNRYYGGNILDMGLRDIRNSWTESVSGNKTLTRYQNLKTPYNDELAMGLQQKIGKNVIARANYVYREAHDQISKSSRTDSATKTTITEYNNDGKTKTHSFNLSFELAEPLHISQVDINPQIVFSYIKSKGNLSLNNGYEESNTGDNQVVYNGNLVSYDSVPVADFNNPLKISLNMDFTHQPSGLVWANTLAWQEARKARIILGKTNAQYISEYSDYKQYVDEKLDSSLTWDTRLSWTPQFLKQQNLTISADILNVLDSKTAVDTTNTGVATYASGRTFWLDVSMKF
;
A
#
# COMPACT_ATOMS: atom_id res chain seq x y z
N MET A 1 34.67 -7.29 -16.40
CA MET A 1 34.52 -6.18 -17.36
C MET A 1 33.97 -6.71 -18.68
N LYS A 2 32.65 -6.74 -18.83
CA LYS A 2 32.00 -7.03 -20.14
C LYS A 2 31.56 -5.70 -20.72
N ARG A 3 31.99 -5.41 -21.93
CA ARG A 3 31.68 -4.19 -22.67
C ARG A 3 30.19 -4.19 -23.05
N VAL A 4 29.45 -3.18 -22.65
CA VAL A 4 28.09 -2.91 -23.11
C VAL A 4 28.20 -2.12 -24.43
N LEU A 5 27.67 -2.67 -25.52
CA LEU A 5 27.50 -2.01 -26.81
C LEU A 5 26.12 -1.29 -26.78
N ILE A 6 26.16 0.02 -26.95
CA ILE A 6 24.97 0.86 -27.14
C ILE A 6 24.68 0.91 -28.65
N PRO A 7 23.49 0.56 -29.14
CA PRO A 7 23.11 0.76 -30.54
C PRO A 7 22.81 2.24 -30.80
N GLY A 8 23.51 2.80 -31.77
CA GLY A 8 23.27 4.17 -32.26
C GLY A 8 21.97 4.28 -33.06
N VAL A 9 21.20 5.28 -32.77
CA VAL A 9 19.99 5.66 -33.52
C VAL A 9 20.40 6.60 -34.65
N ILE A 10 20.07 6.24 -35.89
CA ILE A 10 20.25 7.06 -37.07
C ILE A 10 19.05 8.01 -37.20
N LEU A 11 19.30 9.32 -37.21
CA LEU A 11 18.33 10.38 -37.45
C LEU A 11 18.32 10.80 -38.90
N CYS A 12 17.20 10.62 -39.60
CA CYS A 12 16.91 11.31 -40.86
C CYS A 12 16.08 12.57 -40.56
N GLY A 13 16.59 13.70 -40.98
CA GLY A 13 15.95 15.00 -40.79
C GLY A 13 14.91 15.33 -41.88
N ALA A 14 13.85 16.03 -41.50
CA ALA A 14 13.01 16.84 -42.38
C ALA A 14 12.54 18.09 -41.63
N ASP A 15 12.86 19.26 -42.16
CA ASP A 15 12.49 20.56 -41.66
C ASP A 15 11.00 20.85 -41.91
N VAL A 16 10.23 21.21 -40.92
CA VAL A 16 9.08 22.13 -41.05
C VAL A 16 8.91 22.88 -39.70
N ALA A 17 9.08 24.19 -39.78
CA ALA A 17 8.89 25.12 -38.66
C ALA A 17 7.45 25.64 -38.64
N GLN A 18 6.76 25.53 -37.50
CA GLN A 18 5.77 26.54 -37.04
C GLN A 18 5.68 26.47 -35.51
N ALA A 19 5.96 27.59 -34.87
CA ALA A 19 5.84 27.77 -33.44
C ALA A 19 4.39 27.91 -33.03
N VAL A 20 3.95 27.09 -32.07
CA VAL A 20 2.70 27.28 -31.33
C VAL A 20 3.06 27.31 -29.84
N ASP A 21 2.63 28.38 -29.22
CA ASP A 21 2.77 28.67 -27.79
C ASP A 21 1.87 27.68 -27.01
N ASP A 22 2.46 26.76 -26.28
CA ASP A 22 1.68 25.75 -25.52
C ASP A 22 2.26 25.55 -24.12
N LYS A 23 1.71 26.29 -23.17
CA LYS A 23 2.05 26.20 -21.75
C LYS A 23 1.46 24.98 -21.03
N ASN A 24 0.71 24.09 -21.71
CA ASN A 24 0.04 22.94 -21.09
C ASN A 24 0.06 21.68 -21.98
N MET A 25 1.21 20.98 -22.08
CA MET A 25 1.26 19.67 -22.72
C MET A 25 1.28 18.54 -21.67
N TYR A 26 0.20 18.46 -20.90
CA TYR A 26 -0.17 17.23 -20.18
C TYR A 26 -1.31 16.57 -20.93
N MET A 27 -1.29 15.23 -21.05
CA MET A 27 -2.36 14.45 -21.65
C MET A 27 -3.68 14.77 -20.94
N HIS A 28 -4.48 15.62 -21.50
CA HIS A 28 -5.90 15.71 -21.18
C HIS A 28 -6.65 14.92 -22.25
N PHE A 29 -7.08 13.69 -21.92
CA PHE A 29 -8.35 13.23 -22.44
C PHE A 29 -9.34 14.29 -22.00
N PHE A 30 -10.10 14.91 -22.83
CA PHE A 30 -10.95 16.03 -22.56
C PHE A 30 -10.58 16.77 -21.25
N GLU A 31 -10.29 18.05 -21.24
CA GLU A 31 -9.95 18.78 -20.02
C GLU A 31 -10.91 18.32 -18.92
N GLU A 32 -10.38 17.72 -17.85
CA GLU A 32 -11.20 17.34 -16.72
C GLU A 32 -11.91 18.61 -16.27
N MET A 33 -13.23 18.54 -16.28
CA MET A 33 -14.04 19.65 -15.78
C MET A 33 -13.62 19.86 -14.32
N THR A 34 -13.06 21.00 -13.99
CA THR A 34 -12.61 21.33 -12.63
C THR A 34 -13.77 21.09 -11.70
N VAL A 35 -13.67 20.06 -10.87
CA VAL A 35 -14.71 19.69 -9.91
C VAL A 35 -14.18 19.96 -8.53
N TYR A 36 -14.95 20.70 -7.76
CA TYR A 36 -14.64 21.05 -6.38
C TYR A 36 -15.09 19.95 -5.40
N ALA A 37 -15.15 18.70 -5.83
CA ALA A 37 -15.56 17.59 -5.00
C ALA A 37 -14.53 17.30 -3.88
N PRO A 38 -14.98 17.01 -2.64
CA PRO A 38 -14.09 16.67 -1.54
C PRO A 38 -13.22 15.44 -1.81
N VAL A 39 -13.76 14.47 -2.57
CA VAL A 39 -13.04 13.26 -3.00
C VAL A 39 -13.23 13.10 -4.50
N PRO A 40 -12.19 13.22 -5.33
CA PRO A 40 -12.31 13.01 -6.77
C PRO A 40 -12.74 11.56 -7.11
N VAL A 41 -13.75 11.40 -7.97
CA VAL A 41 -14.24 10.10 -8.45
C VAL A 41 -14.37 10.14 -9.98
N PRO A 42 -13.25 10.13 -10.71
CA PRO A 42 -13.26 10.24 -12.16
C PRO A 42 -13.77 8.96 -12.84
N VAL A 43 -14.30 9.07 -14.04
CA VAL A 43 -14.81 7.92 -14.82
C VAL A 43 -13.70 7.14 -15.54
N ASN A 44 -12.50 7.71 -15.63
CA ASN A 44 -11.33 7.12 -16.29
C ASN A 44 -10.37 6.41 -15.33
N GLY A 45 -10.79 6.17 -14.07
CA GLY A 45 -10.00 5.44 -13.06
C GLY A 45 -8.73 6.14 -12.58
N ASN A 46 -8.62 7.46 -12.78
CA ASN A 46 -7.46 8.26 -12.41
C ASN A 46 -7.85 9.31 -11.35
N THR A 47 -7.62 8.99 -10.08
CA THR A 47 -7.90 9.92 -8.97
C THR A 47 -6.65 10.69 -8.59
N HIS A 48 -6.72 12.02 -8.69
CA HIS A 48 -5.61 12.92 -8.39
C HIS A 48 -5.87 13.70 -7.09
N TYR A 49 -5.05 13.47 -6.07
CA TYR A 49 -5.05 14.16 -4.78
C TYR A 49 -3.99 15.26 -4.81
N THR A 50 -4.41 16.51 -4.94
CA THR A 50 -3.51 17.67 -4.88
C THR A 50 -3.04 17.95 -3.46
N SER A 51 -1.99 18.75 -3.28
CA SER A 51 -1.53 19.17 -1.96
C SER A 51 -2.64 19.89 -1.16
N GLU A 52 -3.51 20.63 -1.83
CA GLU A 52 -4.66 21.27 -1.18
C GLU A 52 -5.69 20.25 -0.68
N SER A 53 -6.03 19.24 -1.48
CA SER A 53 -6.95 18.18 -1.06
C SER A 53 -6.36 17.35 0.09
N ILE A 54 -5.04 17.09 0.08
CA ILE A 54 -4.32 16.40 1.16
C ILE A 54 -4.41 17.20 2.47
N GLU A 55 -4.25 18.53 2.43
CA GLU A 55 -4.33 19.38 3.63
C GLU A 55 -5.77 19.45 4.21
N ARG A 56 -6.82 19.24 3.40
CA ARG A 56 -8.23 19.26 3.82
C ARG A 56 -8.72 17.96 4.44
N LEU A 57 -8.20 16.81 4.00
CA LEU A 57 -8.65 15.50 4.47
C LEU A 57 -8.06 15.14 5.86
N PRO A 58 -8.83 14.47 6.75
CA PRO A 58 -8.29 13.91 7.98
C PRO A 58 -7.43 12.68 7.65
N THR A 59 -6.11 12.82 7.78
CA THR A 59 -5.12 11.82 7.33
C THR A 59 -4.59 10.91 8.43
N GLY A 60 -5.16 10.89 9.64
CA GLY A 60 -4.73 9.97 10.70
C GLY A 60 -3.22 10.02 10.96
N ASN A 61 -2.51 8.92 10.66
CA ASN A 61 -1.06 8.83 10.81
C ASN A 61 -0.25 9.54 9.68
N GLY A 62 -0.92 10.08 8.64
CA GLY A 62 -0.27 10.78 7.52
C GLY A 62 0.40 9.87 6.50
N ASN A 63 -0.02 8.61 6.39
CA ASN A 63 0.43 7.69 5.36
C ASN A 63 -0.37 7.87 4.06
N ILE A 64 0.17 7.40 2.95
CA ILE A 64 -0.56 7.35 1.66
C ILE A 64 -1.85 6.50 1.79
N SER A 65 -1.81 5.40 2.53
CA SER A 65 -3.01 4.57 2.78
C SER A 65 -4.11 5.34 3.50
N ASP A 66 -3.77 6.22 4.46
CA ASP A 66 -4.74 7.05 5.17
C ASP A 66 -5.45 8.03 4.22
N LEU A 67 -4.70 8.62 3.29
CA LEU A 67 -5.25 9.49 2.24
C LEU A 67 -6.24 8.75 1.34
N LEU A 68 -5.92 7.50 0.97
CA LEU A 68 -6.73 6.70 0.04
C LEU A 68 -7.98 6.08 0.70
N ARG A 69 -8.16 6.19 2.02
CA ARG A 69 -9.28 5.62 2.78
C ARG A 69 -10.66 6.07 2.27
N THR A 70 -10.77 7.29 1.76
CA THR A 70 -12.00 7.86 1.23
C THR A 70 -12.31 7.42 -0.19
N ASN A 71 -11.33 6.89 -0.93
CA ASN A 71 -11.52 6.48 -2.32
C ASN A 71 -12.48 5.28 -2.43
N PRO A 72 -13.47 5.32 -3.34
CA PRO A 72 -14.45 4.23 -3.48
C PRO A 72 -13.88 2.92 -4.03
N ALA A 73 -12.79 2.94 -4.80
CA ALA A 73 -12.11 1.75 -5.32
C ALA A 73 -11.27 1.02 -4.25
N VAL A 74 -11.02 1.68 -3.09
CA VAL A 74 -10.11 1.21 -2.05
C VAL A 74 -10.87 0.60 -0.87
N ARG A 75 -10.39 -0.52 -0.37
CA ARG A 75 -10.77 -1.12 0.92
C ARG A 75 -9.54 -1.21 1.82
N MET A 76 -9.71 -0.81 3.08
CA MET A 76 -8.67 -0.88 4.11
C MET A 76 -8.71 -2.23 4.81
N ASP A 77 -7.56 -2.68 5.32
CA ASP A 77 -7.53 -3.82 6.24
C ASP A 77 -8.07 -3.41 7.60
N SER A 78 -9.32 -3.77 7.87
CA SER A 78 -10.00 -3.43 9.11
C SER A 78 -9.39 -4.09 10.35
N THR A 79 -8.49 -5.08 10.19
CA THR A 79 -7.81 -5.76 11.30
C THR A 79 -6.51 -5.08 11.71
N GLN A 80 -5.97 -4.16 10.90
CA GLN A 80 -4.76 -3.41 11.23
C GLN A 80 -5.04 -2.19 12.13
N SER A 81 -6.13 -1.47 11.90
CA SER A 81 -6.51 -0.27 12.67
C SER A 81 -7.62 -0.61 13.66
N THR A 82 -7.26 -1.27 14.75
CA THR A 82 -8.19 -1.73 15.78
C THR A 82 -7.98 -1.00 17.10
N SER A 83 -8.97 -1.05 17.99
CA SER A 83 -8.86 -0.53 19.36
C SER A 83 -7.72 -1.17 20.16
N LEU A 84 -7.19 -2.31 19.72
CA LEU A 84 -6.10 -3.00 20.41
C LEU A 84 -4.72 -2.39 20.12
N ASN A 85 -4.51 -1.80 18.93
CA ASN A 85 -3.20 -1.38 18.44
C ASN A 85 -3.15 0.07 17.93
N GLN A 86 -3.94 0.96 18.46
CA GLN A 86 -4.02 2.37 18.05
C GLN A 86 -2.69 3.14 18.17
N GLY A 87 -1.71 2.62 18.90
CA GLY A 87 -0.34 3.16 18.98
C GLY A 87 0.50 2.93 17.72
N ASP A 88 0.13 2.04 16.80
CA ASP A 88 0.87 1.82 15.56
C ASP A 88 0.78 3.03 14.61
N ILE A 89 1.85 3.27 13.85
CA ILE A 89 1.96 4.39 12.88
C ILE A 89 2.31 3.92 11.47
N ARG A 90 2.45 2.60 11.26
CA ARG A 90 2.76 2.05 9.93
C ARG A 90 1.63 2.30 8.93
N PRO A 91 1.94 2.33 7.62
CA PRO A 91 0.90 2.34 6.59
C PRO A 91 -0.02 1.12 6.73
N GLU A 92 -1.31 1.31 6.50
CA GLU A 92 -2.27 0.20 6.46
C GLU A 92 -2.24 -0.50 5.11
N LYS A 93 -2.55 -1.79 5.09
CA LYS A 93 -2.74 -2.54 3.85
C LYS A 93 -4.02 -2.09 3.16
N ILE A 94 -3.94 -1.92 1.84
CA ILE A 94 -5.07 -1.52 1.01
C ILE A 94 -5.29 -2.52 -0.12
N SER A 95 -6.55 -2.80 -0.40
CA SER A 95 -7.02 -3.56 -1.56
C SER A 95 -7.65 -2.60 -2.56
N ILE A 96 -7.22 -2.63 -3.82
CA ILE A 96 -7.80 -1.83 -4.92
C ILE A 96 -8.56 -2.78 -5.83
N HIS A 97 -9.87 -2.56 -5.99
CA HIS A 97 -10.77 -3.44 -6.73
C HIS A 97 -10.61 -4.92 -6.39
N GLY A 98 -10.43 -5.25 -5.09
CA GLY A 98 -10.32 -6.63 -4.61
C GLY A 98 -9.00 -7.33 -4.92
N ALA A 99 -7.96 -6.62 -5.31
CA ALA A 99 -6.61 -7.16 -5.41
C ALA A 99 -5.95 -7.27 -4.03
N SER A 100 -5.03 -8.21 -3.87
CA SER A 100 -4.21 -8.31 -2.65
C SER A 100 -3.31 -7.09 -2.50
N PRO A 101 -3.02 -6.62 -1.27
CA PRO A 101 -2.20 -5.43 -1.03
C PRO A 101 -0.83 -5.46 -1.72
N TYR A 102 -0.18 -6.61 -1.79
CA TYR A 102 1.12 -6.78 -2.44
C TYR A 102 1.08 -6.66 -3.97
N GLN A 103 -0.12 -6.66 -4.56
CA GLN A 103 -0.33 -6.54 -6.01
C GLN A 103 -0.43 -5.09 -6.49
N ASN A 104 -0.43 -4.13 -5.56
CA ASN A 104 -0.40 -2.70 -5.88
C ASN A 104 1.04 -2.26 -6.19
N ALA A 105 1.21 -1.37 -7.16
CA ALA A 105 2.48 -0.70 -7.39
C ALA A 105 2.50 0.65 -6.68
N TYR A 106 3.59 0.93 -6.00
CA TYR A 106 3.90 2.23 -5.39
C TYR A 106 5.04 2.87 -6.18
N LEU A 107 4.85 4.11 -6.58
CA LEU A 107 5.84 4.87 -7.34
C LEU A 107 6.15 6.19 -6.63
N ILE A 108 7.35 6.71 -6.84
CA ILE A 108 7.74 8.07 -6.48
C ILE A 108 8.31 8.71 -7.74
N ASP A 109 7.67 9.79 -8.21
CA ASP A 109 8.01 10.45 -9.48
C ASP A 109 8.06 9.49 -10.69
N GLY A 110 7.21 8.45 -10.68
CA GLY A 110 7.14 7.44 -11.74
C GLY A 110 8.20 6.33 -11.66
N ILE A 111 9.05 6.32 -10.63
CA ILE A 111 10.03 5.24 -10.36
C ILE A 111 9.45 4.29 -9.32
N SER A 112 9.68 2.99 -9.49
CA SER A 112 9.17 1.97 -8.57
C SER A 112 9.70 2.15 -7.14
N ALA A 113 8.79 2.30 -6.19
CA ALA A 113 9.00 2.33 -4.76
C ALA A 113 8.32 1.12 -4.07
N THR A 114 7.97 0.10 -4.86
CA THR A 114 7.35 -1.13 -4.36
C THR A 114 8.40 -2.02 -3.71
N ASN A 115 8.10 -2.52 -2.51
CA ASN A 115 8.94 -3.51 -1.85
C ASN A 115 8.56 -4.92 -2.35
N ASN A 116 9.46 -5.54 -3.10
CA ASN A 116 9.28 -6.89 -3.64
C ASN A 116 9.98 -7.98 -2.80
N LEU A 117 10.65 -7.60 -1.69
CA LEU A 117 11.41 -8.52 -0.87
C LEU A 117 10.51 -9.55 -0.16
N ASN A 118 9.48 -9.06 0.57
CA ASN A 118 8.47 -9.91 1.20
C ASN A 118 7.15 -9.15 1.42
N PRO A 119 6.47 -8.74 0.34
CA PRO A 119 5.40 -7.73 0.41
C PRO A 119 4.08 -8.21 1.02
N ALA A 120 3.85 -9.52 1.15
CA ALA A 120 2.61 -10.07 1.71
C ALA A 120 2.73 -10.47 3.18
N ASN A 121 3.95 -10.55 3.73
CA ASN A 121 4.17 -11.12 5.06
C ASN A 121 4.54 -10.06 6.09
N GLU A 122 3.56 -9.38 6.60
CA GLU A 122 3.68 -8.47 7.75
C GLU A 122 3.41 -9.24 9.05
N SER A 123 4.38 -10.06 9.49
CA SER A 123 4.26 -10.81 10.72
C SER A 123 5.16 -10.25 11.81
N ASP A 124 4.60 -10.03 13.00
CA ASP A 124 5.36 -9.66 14.20
C ASP A 124 5.96 -10.89 14.90
N ALA A 125 5.65 -12.10 14.43
CA ALA A 125 6.16 -13.32 15.01
C ALA A 125 7.68 -13.49 14.74
N SER A 126 8.40 -14.00 15.74
CA SER A 126 9.81 -14.33 15.57
C SER A 126 9.98 -15.45 14.55
N SER A 127 10.87 -15.27 13.60
CA SER A 127 11.21 -16.27 12.60
C SER A 127 12.70 -16.22 12.29
N ALA A 128 13.31 -17.39 12.13
CA ALA A 128 14.71 -17.49 11.72
C ALA A 128 14.90 -17.35 10.21
N THR A 129 13.89 -17.62 9.41
CA THR A 129 14.00 -17.70 7.96
C THR A 129 13.06 -16.75 7.22
N ASN A 130 12.17 -16.07 7.94
CA ASN A 130 11.22 -15.13 7.40
C ASN A 130 11.43 -13.75 7.99
N ILE A 131 11.53 -12.73 7.16
CA ILE A 131 11.70 -11.33 7.54
C ILE A 131 10.39 -10.62 7.19
N SER A 132 9.82 -9.92 8.18
CA SER A 132 8.59 -9.14 7.97
C SER A 132 8.84 -8.03 6.93
N GLY A 133 7.90 -7.83 6.02
CA GLY A 133 7.94 -6.81 5.01
C GLY A 133 6.54 -6.27 4.68
N MET A 134 6.48 -5.11 4.06
CA MET A 134 5.25 -4.49 3.55
C MET A 134 5.39 -4.23 2.07
N SER A 135 4.27 -4.02 1.37
CA SER A 135 4.28 -3.70 -0.07
C SER A 135 4.87 -2.33 -0.41
N GLN A 136 4.88 -1.39 0.54
CA GLN A 136 5.50 -0.07 0.36
C GLN A 136 6.98 -0.13 0.74
N GLY A 137 7.86 0.24 -0.18
CA GLY A 137 9.30 0.36 0.10
C GLY A 137 9.65 1.66 0.84
N TYR A 138 8.86 2.72 0.66
CA TYR A 138 9.04 4.01 1.31
C TYR A 138 7.78 4.38 2.10
N TYR A 139 7.91 4.68 3.38
CA TYR A 139 6.81 5.10 4.26
C TYR A 139 6.68 6.62 4.27
N LEU A 140 6.19 7.17 3.15
CA LEU A 140 6.13 8.61 2.93
C LEU A 140 5.12 9.31 3.87
N ASP A 141 5.46 10.53 4.24
CA ASP A 141 4.54 11.48 4.86
C ASP A 141 3.85 12.30 3.76
N VAL A 142 2.53 12.19 3.66
CA VAL A 142 1.76 12.85 2.60
C VAL A 142 1.86 14.38 2.63
N SER A 143 2.16 14.98 3.79
CA SER A 143 2.31 16.43 3.94
C SER A 143 3.54 17.01 3.19
N LEU A 144 4.49 16.15 2.81
CA LEU A 144 5.70 16.51 2.06
C LEU A 144 5.54 16.36 0.54
N LEU A 145 4.40 15.81 0.08
CA LEU A 145 4.14 15.52 -1.32
C LEU A 145 3.45 16.70 -2.02
N ASP A 146 3.68 16.81 -3.32
CA ASP A 146 2.94 17.71 -4.21
C ASP A 146 1.56 17.17 -4.50
N ASN A 147 1.52 15.92 -4.91
CA ASN A 147 0.29 15.20 -5.18
C ASN A 147 0.48 13.69 -5.06
N VAL A 148 -0.65 12.97 -4.99
CA VAL A 148 -0.71 11.52 -5.10
C VAL A 148 -1.75 11.17 -6.15
N THR A 149 -1.38 10.39 -7.16
CA THR A 149 -2.30 9.90 -8.17
C THR A 149 -2.55 8.41 -7.96
N LEU A 150 -3.80 8.04 -7.83
CA LEU A 150 -4.26 6.65 -7.83
C LEU A 150 -4.81 6.30 -9.21
N TYR A 151 -4.20 5.33 -9.87
CA TYR A 151 -4.75 4.68 -11.05
C TYR A 151 -5.39 3.36 -10.62
N ASP A 152 -6.70 3.33 -10.52
CA ASP A 152 -7.44 2.16 -10.07
C ASP A 152 -7.97 1.29 -11.23
N SER A 153 -8.20 1.87 -12.40
CA SER A 153 -8.62 1.22 -13.64
C SER A 153 -8.10 1.98 -14.86
N PHE A 154 -8.22 1.42 -16.06
CA PHE A 154 -7.68 2.02 -17.30
C PHE A 154 -6.23 2.47 -17.19
N VAL A 155 -5.41 1.74 -16.44
CA VAL A 155 -4.03 2.16 -16.14
C VAL A 155 -3.20 2.24 -17.41
N PRO A 156 -2.53 3.38 -17.72
CA PRO A 156 -1.74 3.55 -18.93
C PRO A 156 -0.60 2.54 -19.10
N VAL A 157 -0.13 2.33 -20.36
CA VAL A 157 0.85 1.29 -20.71
C VAL A 157 2.24 1.51 -20.12
N GLU A 158 2.61 2.73 -19.74
CA GLU A 158 3.87 3.03 -19.07
C GLU A 158 3.98 2.41 -17.67
N PHE A 159 2.86 2.06 -17.05
CA PHE A 159 2.83 1.40 -15.75
C PHE A 159 2.73 -0.11 -15.91
N GLY A 160 3.54 -0.85 -15.18
CA GLY A 160 3.57 -2.31 -15.19
C GLY A 160 3.96 -2.91 -13.85
N ARG A 161 4.07 -4.24 -13.81
CA ARG A 161 4.44 -5.01 -12.63
C ARG A 161 3.48 -4.82 -11.45
N PHE A 162 2.16 -4.79 -11.75
CA PHE A 162 1.08 -4.72 -10.76
C PHE A 162 -0.15 -5.51 -11.26
N ASN A 163 -0.96 -5.98 -10.34
CA ASN A 163 -2.27 -6.60 -10.62
C ASN A 163 -3.41 -5.82 -9.95
N GLY A 164 -3.12 -4.99 -8.95
CA GLY A 164 -4.07 -4.14 -8.24
C GLY A 164 -4.22 -2.78 -8.93
N GLY A 165 -3.77 -1.73 -8.28
CA GLY A 165 -3.69 -0.38 -8.82
C GLY A 165 -2.28 0.17 -8.76
N VAL A 166 -2.11 1.37 -9.28
CA VAL A 166 -0.85 2.11 -9.23
C VAL A 166 -1.05 3.38 -8.41
N ILE A 167 -0.17 3.60 -7.46
CA ILE A 167 -0.14 4.78 -6.60
C ILE A 167 1.16 5.52 -6.89
N ASP A 168 1.07 6.68 -7.54
CA ASP A 168 2.23 7.50 -7.89
C ASP A 168 2.26 8.76 -7.04
N ALA A 169 3.23 8.87 -6.15
CA ALA A 169 3.48 10.03 -5.30
C ALA A 169 4.46 10.98 -5.98
N LYS A 170 4.12 12.25 -6.06
CA LYS A 170 4.99 13.28 -6.63
C LYS A 170 5.62 14.13 -5.53
N ILE A 171 6.95 14.28 -5.60
CA ILE A 171 7.69 15.19 -4.73
C ILE A 171 7.58 16.59 -5.30
N LYS A 172 7.35 17.59 -4.42
CA LYS A 172 7.26 18.99 -4.79
C LYS A 172 8.46 19.42 -5.61
N ARG A 173 8.20 20.10 -6.74
CA ARG A 173 9.21 20.79 -7.52
C ARG A 173 9.37 22.22 -7.00
N PHE A 174 10.55 22.79 -7.15
CA PHE A 174 10.78 24.21 -6.84
C PHE A 174 9.77 25.11 -7.60
N ASN A 175 9.16 26.04 -6.86
CA ASN A 175 8.28 27.07 -7.38
C ASN A 175 8.59 28.38 -6.64
N ALA A 176 8.97 29.42 -7.39
CA ALA A 176 9.35 30.72 -6.82
C ALA A 176 8.22 31.42 -6.05
N ASP A 177 6.97 31.11 -6.39
CA ASP A 177 5.76 31.71 -5.77
C ASP A 177 5.33 30.99 -4.48
N ASP A 178 5.94 29.87 -4.14
CA ASP A 178 5.58 29.09 -2.95
C ASP A 178 6.30 29.57 -1.69
N SER A 179 5.75 29.24 -0.51
CA SER A 179 6.32 29.57 0.80
C SER A 179 7.72 29.00 0.96
N LYS A 180 8.66 29.82 1.45
CA LYS A 180 10.06 29.42 1.61
C LYS A 180 10.26 28.36 2.67
N VAL A 181 9.50 28.42 3.77
CA VAL A 181 9.61 27.48 4.89
C VAL A 181 8.23 27.14 5.41
N LYS A 182 7.98 25.85 5.66
CA LYS A 182 6.79 25.36 6.38
C LYS A 182 7.23 24.47 7.53
N LEU A 183 6.75 24.78 8.74
CA LEU A 183 6.92 23.97 9.94
C LEU A 183 5.56 23.35 10.31
N GLY A 184 5.57 22.11 10.77
CA GLY A 184 4.34 21.42 11.21
C GLY A 184 4.60 20.59 12.47
N TYR A 185 3.60 20.54 13.33
CA TYR A 185 3.53 19.65 14.48
C TYR A 185 2.15 19.07 14.60
N ARG A 186 2.04 17.72 14.73
CA ARG A 186 0.79 16.99 14.89
C ARG A 186 0.91 16.00 16.04
N THR A 187 -0.13 15.85 16.84
CA THR A 187 -0.10 14.97 18.02
C THR A 187 -1.46 14.34 18.32
N THR A 188 -1.41 13.13 18.89
CA THR A 188 -2.51 12.46 19.60
C THR A 188 -1.95 11.59 20.72
N ARG A 189 -2.81 11.11 21.62
CA ARG A 189 -2.40 10.24 22.73
C ARG A 189 -3.59 9.41 23.23
N SER A 190 -3.28 8.34 23.95
CA SER A 190 -4.26 7.39 24.49
C SER A 190 -5.39 8.04 25.28
N ASP A 191 -5.13 9.13 26.04
CA ASP A 191 -6.14 9.87 26.80
C ASP A 191 -7.15 10.63 25.92
N TRP A 192 -6.84 10.80 24.64
CA TRP A 192 -7.67 11.53 23.66
C TRP A 192 -8.49 10.61 22.76
N LEU A 193 -8.63 9.36 23.14
CA LEU A 193 -9.34 8.39 22.33
C LEU A 193 -10.14 7.40 23.18
N THR A 194 -11.09 6.76 22.53
CA THR A 194 -11.84 5.65 23.08
C THR A 194 -11.31 4.34 22.52
N SER A 195 -11.12 3.34 23.39
CA SER A 195 -10.78 1.97 22.97
C SER A 195 -11.95 1.04 23.30
N HIS A 196 -12.51 0.41 22.30
CA HIS A 196 -13.56 -0.61 22.46
C HIS A 196 -12.88 -1.97 22.58
N ILE A 197 -12.90 -2.56 23.77
CA ILE A 197 -12.23 -3.82 24.08
C ILE A 197 -13.26 -4.87 24.49
N ASP A 198 -13.12 -6.09 23.97
CA ASP A 198 -13.91 -7.23 24.44
C ASP A 198 -13.55 -7.56 25.88
N GLU A 199 -14.51 -7.92 26.71
CA GLU A 199 -14.27 -8.20 28.14
C GLU A 199 -13.24 -9.32 28.36
N ASN A 200 -13.17 -10.30 27.47
CA ASN A 200 -12.19 -11.37 27.52
C ASN A 200 -10.75 -10.90 27.22
N ASN A 201 -10.59 -9.80 26.46
CA ASN A 201 -9.27 -9.21 26.14
C ASN A 201 -8.90 -8.05 27.07
N LYS A 202 -9.83 -7.56 27.89
CA LYS A 202 -9.68 -6.32 28.64
C LYS A 202 -8.53 -6.37 29.64
N SER A 203 -8.37 -7.47 30.36
CA SER A 203 -7.27 -7.64 31.31
C SER A 203 -5.93 -7.62 30.59
N ALA A 204 -5.76 -8.41 29.53
CA ALA A 204 -4.52 -8.48 28.73
C ALA A 204 -4.21 -7.12 28.07
N PHE A 205 -5.22 -6.42 27.56
CA PHE A 205 -5.06 -5.09 26.96
C PHE A 205 -4.58 -4.07 28.00
N ASN A 206 -5.23 -3.99 29.18
CA ASN A 206 -4.86 -3.03 30.23
C ASN A 206 -3.46 -3.28 30.79
N GLN A 207 -3.03 -4.52 30.81
CA GLN A 207 -1.67 -4.91 31.19
C GLN A 207 -0.64 -4.56 30.10
N GLY A 208 -1.08 -4.32 28.85
CA GLY A 208 -0.20 -4.18 27.70
C GLY A 208 0.49 -5.49 27.33
N SER A 209 -0.17 -6.61 27.62
CA SER A 209 0.31 -7.93 27.23
C SER A 209 0.40 -8.02 25.69
N SER A 210 1.40 -8.70 25.17
CA SER A 210 1.52 -8.95 23.73
C SER A 210 1.88 -10.41 23.47
N GLY A 211 0.98 -11.07 22.78
CA GLY A 211 1.21 -12.37 22.19
C GLY A 211 1.35 -12.22 20.67
N SER A 212 0.35 -12.66 19.94
CA SER A 212 0.23 -12.44 18.50
C SER A 212 -0.28 -11.04 18.14
N THR A 213 -0.90 -10.32 19.07
CA THR A 213 -1.44 -8.97 18.89
C THR A 213 -0.61 -7.96 19.66
N TYR A 214 -0.31 -6.84 19.02
CA TYR A 214 0.44 -5.73 19.58
C TYR A 214 -0.47 -4.77 20.30
N TYR A 215 -0.75 -5.01 21.59
CA TYR A 215 -1.60 -4.11 22.39
C TYR A 215 -0.88 -2.79 22.70
N SER A 216 -1.58 -1.68 22.55
CA SER A 216 -1.08 -0.35 22.87
C SER A 216 -2.08 0.43 23.76
N PRO A 217 -2.21 0.04 25.05
CA PRO A 217 -3.15 0.67 25.96
C PRO A 217 -2.78 2.10 26.32
N ASP A 218 -1.48 2.41 26.31
CA ASP A 218 -0.94 3.71 26.67
C ASP A 218 0.12 4.11 25.64
N PHE A 219 -0.14 5.25 24.96
CA PHE A 219 0.78 5.75 23.94
C PHE A 219 0.66 7.27 23.75
N LYS A 220 1.71 7.85 23.16
CA LYS A 220 1.75 9.22 22.66
C LYS A 220 2.39 9.28 21.29
N LYS A 221 1.70 9.89 20.32
CA LYS A 221 2.21 10.16 18.98
C LYS A 221 2.61 11.62 18.83
N ASN A 222 3.81 11.87 18.33
CA ASN A 222 4.32 13.21 18.02
C ASN A 222 4.92 13.17 16.60
N PHE A 223 4.40 14.01 15.72
CA PHE A 223 4.83 14.11 14.32
C PHE A 223 5.34 15.52 14.07
N TYR A 224 6.50 15.62 13.47
CA TYR A 224 7.20 16.87 13.17
C TYR A 224 7.48 16.92 11.69
N THR A 225 7.20 18.03 11.04
CA THR A 225 7.50 18.26 9.63
C THR A 225 8.21 19.59 9.45
N LEU A 226 9.16 19.61 8.54
CA LEU A 226 9.86 20.80 8.06
C LEU A 226 9.97 20.66 6.54
N SER A 227 9.52 21.65 5.81
CA SER A 227 9.83 21.77 4.38
C SER A 227 10.30 23.16 4.04
N PHE A 228 11.12 23.24 3.01
CA PHE A 228 11.58 24.50 2.47
C PHE A 228 11.64 24.45 0.95
N ASN A 229 11.50 25.63 0.34
CA ASN A 229 11.52 25.86 -1.08
C ASN A 229 12.37 27.11 -1.32
N GLN A 230 13.53 26.95 -1.96
CA GLN A 230 14.54 27.98 -2.06
C GLN A 230 15.08 28.07 -3.50
N GLU A 231 15.03 29.27 -4.03
CA GLU A 231 15.78 29.65 -5.22
C GLU A 231 17.29 29.74 -4.89
N LEU A 232 18.10 29.08 -5.68
CA LEU A 232 19.56 29.06 -5.55
C LEU A 232 20.22 29.94 -6.62
N ALA A 233 19.61 30.05 -7.80
CA ALA A 233 19.96 30.93 -8.91
C ALA A 233 18.72 31.16 -9.78
N ASP A 234 18.74 32.13 -10.69
CA ASP A 234 17.60 32.53 -11.54
C ASP A 234 16.89 31.37 -12.25
N ASN A 235 17.54 30.27 -12.49
CA ASN A 235 17.00 29.10 -13.18
C ASN A 235 17.22 27.79 -12.42
N PHE A 236 17.60 27.87 -11.12
CA PHE A 236 17.91 26.71 -10.31
C PHE A 236 17.36 26.86 -8.89
N GLY A 237 16.58 25.88 -8.45
CA GLY A 237 15.99 25.89 -7.14
C GLY A 237 15.98 24.53 -6.48
N VAL A 238 15.69 24.49 -5.19
CA VAL A 238 15.59 23.28 -4.38
C VAL A 238 14.33 23.29 -3.54
N THR A 239 13.65 22.15 -3.50
CA THR A 239 12.61 21.86 -2.51
C THR A 239 13.09 20.70 -1.66
N ALA A 240 12.92 20.79 -0.34
CA ALA A 240 13.22 19.68 0.56
C ALA A 240 12.18 19.58 1.68
N GLY A 241 11.96 18.36 2.16
CA GLY A 241 11.06 18.04 3.24
C GLY A 241 11.66 17.01 4.17
N LEU A 242 11.51 17.25 5.48
CA LEU A 242 11.88 16.35 6.55
C LEU A 242 10.66 16.06 7.41
N SER A 243 10.47 14.81 7.78
CA SER A 243 9.41 14.41 8.71
C SER A 243 9.93 13.37 9.68
N ARG A 244 9.56 13.51 10.96
CA ARG A 244 9.67 12.45 11.97
C ARG A 244 8.31 12.18 12.56
N ARG A 245 7.82 10.94 12.41
CA ARG A 245 6.62 10.43 13.05
C ARG A 245 7.04 9.43 14.12
N GLN A 246 6.68 9.68 15.36
CA GLN A 246 7.06 8.83 16.50
C GLN A 246 5.83 8.49 17.33
N SER A 247 5.75 7.23 17.75
CA SER A 247 4.81 6.74 18.75
C SER A 247 5.58 6.08 19.89
N ASP A 248 5.45 6.64 21.09
CA ASP A 248 5.98 6.07 22.32
C ASP A 248 4.85 5.27 22.98
N ILE A 249 5.08 3.98 23.22
CA ILE A 249 4.05 3.03 23.69
C ILE A 249 4.54 2.39 24.97
N THR A 250 3.75 2.50 26.05
CA THR A 250 4.04 1.85 27.34
C THR A 250 3.32 0.51 27.40
N ARG A 251 4.07 -0.60 27.57
CA ARG A 251 3.55 -1.96 27.61
C ARG A 251 4.18 -2.79 28.70
N ALA A 252 3.61 -3.96 28.97
CA ALA A 252 4.25 -4.95 29.81
C ALA A 252 5.58 -5.43 29.18
N ASP A 253 6.63 -5.41 29.95
CA ASP A 253 7.89 -6.03 29.61
C ASP A 253 7.74 -7.56 29.65
N TYR A 254 7.15 -8.06 30.74
CA TYR A 254 6.86 -9.46 30.91
C TYR A 254 5.52 -9.66 31.64
N VAL A 255 4.75 -10.67 31.24
CA VAL A 255 3.51 -11.10 31.90
C VAL A 255 3.61 -12.60 32.22
N SER A 256 3.50 -12.94 33.51
CA SER A 256 3.48 -14.35 33.96
C SER A 256 2.21 -15.09 33.51
N ASN A 257 2.24 -16.43 33.62
CA ASN A 257 1.07 -17.25 33.31
C ASN A 257 -0.17 -16.90 34.18
N ASP A 258 0.05 -16.41 35.39
CA ASP A 258 -1.01 -15.98 36.31
C ASP A 258 -1.48 -14.53 36.05
N GLY A 259 -0.95 -13.90 34.97
CA GLY A 259 -1.32 -12.56 34.56
C GLY A 259 -0.64 -11.43 35.36
N ILE A 260 0.40 -11.76 36.14
CA ILE A 260 1.18 -10.76 36.89
C ILE A 260 2.15 -10.06 35.96
N VAL A 261 2.13 -8.73 35.93
CA VAL A 261 3.05 -7.91 35.14
C VAL A 261 4.34 -7.69 35.92
N ALA A 262 5.47 -8.22 35.44
CA ALA A 262 6.77 -8.11 36.11
C ALA A 262 7.48 -6.76 35.83
N GLY A 263 6.99 -5.96 34.91
CA GLY A 263 7.52 -4.62 34.62
C GLY A 263 6.78 -3.99 33.46
N ARG A 264 7.03 -2.68 33.25
CA ARG A 264 6.58 -1.93 32.06
C ARG A 264 7.76 -1.21 31.45
N ALA A 265 7.86 -1.30 30.13
CA ALA A 265 8.89 -0.64 29.34
C ALA A 265 8.24 0.26 28.27
N GLN A 266 9.00 1.23 27.79
CA GLN A 266 8.63 2.05 26.65
C GLN A 266 9.18 1.43 25.38
N TYR A 267 8.31 1.22 24.42
CA TYR A 267 8.59 0.74 23.08
C TYR A 267 8.33 1.87 22.08
N LYS A 268 9.24 2.05 21.13
CA LYS A 268 9.16 3.14 20.16
C LYS A 268 8.87 2.60 18.77
N ASN A 269 7.96 3.29 18.10
CA ASN A 269 7.78 3.17 16.66
C ASN A 269 8.16 4.53 16.05
N VAL A 270 9.12 4.53 15.14
CA VAL A 270 9.63 5.76 14.51
C VAL A 270 9.62 5.58 13.00
N ILE A 271 9.17 6.62 12.30
CA ILE A 271 9.31 6.73 10.84
C ILE A 271 9.91 8.08 10.52
N ASP A 272 11.09 8.07 9.93
CA ASP A 272 11.81 9.25 9.44
C ASP A 272 11.69 9.32 7.91
N THR A 273 11.40 10.49 7.38
CA THR A 273 11.33 10.77 5.95
C THR A 273 12.18 11.99 5.62
N ALA A 274 13.00 11.90 4.59
CA ALA A 274 13.71 13.03 4.01
C ALA A 274 13.62 12.97 2.49
N LEU A 275 13.10 14.03 1.90
CA LEU A 275 12.92 14.18 0.46
C LEU A 275 13.56 15.48 0.02
N SER A 276 14.23 15.48 -1.14
CA SER A 276 14.75 16.71 -1.74
C SER A 276 14.73 16.60 -3.25
N LYS A 277 14.36 17.69 -3.92
CA LYS A 277 14.39 17.80 -5.38
C LYS A 277 15.06 19.10 -5.78
N PHE A 278 16.13 18.99 -6.55
CA PHE A 278 16.84 20.08 -7.19
C PHE A 278 16.33 20.21 -8.61
N THR A 279 15.76 21.36 -8.96
CA THR A 279 15.23 21.62 -10.30
C THR A 279 16.09 22.65 -11.00
N TRP A 280 16.61 22.31 -12.18
CA TRP A 280 17.38 23.19 -13.03
C TRP A 280 16.67 23.38 -14.36
N PHE A 281 16.20 24.59 -14.63
CA PHE A 281 15.66 25.03 -15.90
C PHE A 281 16.82 25.48 -16.79
N ALA A 282 17.57 24.54 -17.34
CA ALA A 282 18.81 24.79 -18.08
C ALA A 282 18.57 25.64 -19.34
N SER A 283 17.40 25.50 -19.96
CA SER A 283 16.89 26.34 -21.06
C SER A 283 15.40 26.01 -21.28
N ASP A 284 14.76 26.71 -22.21
CA ASP A 284 13.39 26.40 -22.65
C ASP A 284 13.23 24.96 -23.18
N ARG A 285 14.33 24.30 -23.55
CA ARG A 285 14.36 22.93 -24.08
C ARG A 285 14.70 21.88 -23.05
N PHE A 286 15.39 22.23 -21.98
CA PHE A 286 15.94 21.26 -21.04
C PHE A 286 15.58 21.63 -19.61
N THR A 287 14.88 20.71 -18.95
CA THR A 287 14.65 20.77 -17.50
C THR A 287 15.24 19.50 -16.87
N HIS A 288 15.96 19.68 -15.79
CA HIS A 288 16.58 18.60 -15.03
C HIS A 288 16.05 18.63 -13.60
N ASP A 289 15.63 17.48 -13.11
CA ASP A 289 15.32 17.24 -11.69
C ASP A 289 16.27 16.21 -11.12
N LEU A 290 16.93 16.52 -10.01
CA LEU A 290 17.67 15.56 -9.20
C LEU A 290 16.93 15.34 -7.89
N THR A 291 16.41 14.13 -7.68
CA THR A 291 15.62 13.77 -6.52
C THR A 291 16.44 12.88 -5.57
N LEU A 292 16.47 13.23 -4.29
CA LEU A 292 17.03 12.44 -3.20
C LEU A 292 15.89 11.98 -2.29
N LYS A 293 15.87 10.70 -1.93
CA LYS A 293 14.81 10.06 -1.13
C LYS A 293 15.42 9.27 0.02
N TYR A 294 14.83 9.40 1.20
CA TYR A 294 15.14 8.55 2.35
C TYR A 294 13.89 8.32 3.19
N THR A 295 13.67 7.07 3.60
CA THR A 295 12.76 6.72 4.69
C THR A 295 13.43 5.66 5.56
N GLY A 296 13.30 5.82 6.88
CA GLY A 296 13.72 4.82 7.85
C GLY A 296 12.58 4.55 8.81
N SER A 297 12.22 3.29 9.01
CA SER A 297 11.28 2.92 10.06
C SER A 297 11.92 1.92 11.00
N SER A 298 11.70 2.11 12.29
CA SER A 298 12.07 1.14 13.32
C SER A 298 10.94 0.97 14.31
N ARG A 299 10.78 -0.24 14.78
CA ARG A 299 9.78 -0.62 15.76
C ARG A 299 10.38 -1.57 16.78
N ASP A 300 10.37 -1.17 18.02
CA ASP A 300 10.69 -2.04 19.14
C ASP A 300 9.52 -2.96 19.44
N TYR A 301 9.81 -4.22 19.65
CA TYR A 301 8.81 -5.25 19.90
C TYR A 301 9.32 -6.28 20.90
N ASN A 302 8.41 -6.77 21.73
CA ASN A 302 8.61 -7.98 22.55
C ASN A 302 7.38 -8.89 22.48
N THR A 303 7.55 -10.14 22.85
CA THR A 303 6.43 -11.03 23.14
C THR A 303 6.36 -11.16 24.65
N SER A 304 5.46 -10.44 25.30
CA SER A 304 5.46 -10.27 26.76
C SER A 304 5.32 -11.58 27.56
N THR A 305 4.82 -12.65 26.92
CA THR A 305 4.79 -14.00 27.48
C THR A 305 6.09 -14.79 27.31
N PHE A 306 7.06 -14.20 26.59
CA PHE A 306 8.36 -14.82 26.30
C PHE A 306 9.49 -13.92 26.80
N PRO A 307 10.09 -14.19 27.97
CA PRO A 307 11.19 -13.41 28.49
C PRO A 307 12.35 -13.32 27.49
N GLN A 308 13.07 -12.19 27.49
CA GLN A 308 14.22 -11.98 26.62
C GLN A 308 13.89 -12.06 25.12
N SER A 309 12.66 -11.71 24.75
CA SER A 309 12.19 -11.75 23.36
C SER A 309 12.25 -10.41 22.65
N ASP A 310 12.92 -9.43 23.26
CA ASP A 310 13.06 -8.09 22.71
C ASP A 310 13.75 -8.13 21.35
N ARG A 311 13.18 -7.34 20.43
CA ARG A 311 13.68 -7.19 19.07
C ARG A 311 13.30 -5.85 18.46
N GLU A 312 14.11 -5.43 17.55
CA GLU A 312 13.83 -4.33 16.64
C GLU A 312 13.51 -4.86 15.25
N MET A 313 12.45 -4.37 14.64
CA MET A 313 12.10 -4.64 13.25
C MET A 313 12.03 -3.32 12.50
N GLY A 314 12.47 -3.30 11.27
CA GLY A 314 12.44 -2.06 10.51
C GLY A 314 12.67 -2.21 9.02
N ASN A 315 12.44 -1.07 8.35
CA ASN A 315 12.70 -0.85 6.94
C ASN A 315 13.62 0.36 6.80
N LYS A 316 14.57 0.31 5.87
CA LYS A 316 15.38 1.46 5.45
C LYS A 316 15.41 1.52 3.94
N SER A 317 15.00 2.65 3.39
CA SER A 317 14.99 2.87 1.96
C SER A 317 15.56 4.23 1.63
N TYR A 318 16.41 4.29 0.62
CA TYR A 318 17.00 5.52 0.13
C TYR A 318 17.28 5.41 -1.36
N GLY A 319 17.25 6.54 -2.04
CA GLY A 319 17.42 6.52 -3.49
C GLY A 319 17.78 7.89 -4.06
N LEU A 320 18.28 7.81 -5.26
CA LEU A 320 18.68 8.92 -6.11
C LEU A 320 18.00 8.75 -7.47
N ALA A 321 17.42 9.81 -8.00
CA ALA A 321 16.86 9.82 -9.35
C ALA A 321 17.23 11.11 -10.08
N TRP A 322 17.59 10.99 -11.34
CA TRP A 322 17.78 12.10 -12.24
C TRP A 322 16.80 11.99 -13.40
N ASP A 323 15.96 12.99 -13.52
CA ASP A 323 14.99 13.14 -14.60
C ASP A 323 15.41 14.27 -15.51
N MET A 324 15.35 14.03 -16.81
CA MET A 324 15.60 15.01 -17.84
C MET A 324 14.41 15.08 -18.79
N ASP A 325 13.74 16.23 -18.80
CA ASP A 325 12.74 16.59 -19.79
C ASP A 325 13.40 17.36 -20.94
N THR A 326 13.27 16.88 -22.16
CA THR A 326 13.84 17.49 -23.37
C THR A 326 12.71 17.83 -24.35
N GLN A 327 12.54 19.12 -24.65
CA GLN A 327 11.58 19.59 -25.65
C GLN A 327 12.25 19.60 -27.04
N LEU A 328 11.83 18.67 -27.89
CA LEU A 328 12.22 18.64 -29.30
C LEU A 328 11.19 19.40 -30.13
N ALA A 329 11.55 19.80 -31.36
CA ALA A 329 10.62 20.49 -32.27
C ALA A 329 9.39 19.65 -32.62
N TRP A 330 9.45 18.33 -32.49
CA TRP A 330 8.42 17.38 -32.94
C TRP A 330 7.97 16.39 -31.82
N ALA A 331 8.63 16.41 -30.66
CA ALA A 331 8.33 15.49 -29.56
C ALA A 331 8.83 16.04 -28.23
N LYS A 332 8.34 15.46 -27.13
CA LYS A 332 8.93 15.57 -25.81
C LYS A 332 9.59 14.25 -25.44
N LEU A 333 10.87 14.30 -25.08
CA LEU A 333 11.62 13.15 -24.59
C LEU A 333 11.82 13.31 -23.08
N ARG A 334 11.39 12.33 -22.31
CA ARG A 334 11.71 12.20 -20.89
C ARG A 334 12.66 11.04 -20.69
N THR A 335 13.74 11.27 -19.96
CA THR A 335 14.72 10.23 -19.58
C THR A 335 14.91 10.25 -18.09
N THR A 336 14.86 9.09 -17.46
CA THR A 336 15.05 8.91 -16.02
C THR A 336 16.15 7.88 -15.77
N VAL A 337 17.09 8.23 -14.90
CA VAL A 337 18.08 7.30 -14.34
C VAL A 337 17.93 7.31 -12.83
N GLY A 338 17.77 6.13 -12.23
CA GLY A 338 17.52 6.00 -10.80
C GLY A 338 18.28 4.86 -10.17
N TRP A 339 18.51 5.01 -8.88
CA TRP A 339 18.96 3.96 -7.98
C TRP A 339 18.16 4.03 -6.69
N ASP A 340 17.62 2.90 -6.26
CA ASP A 340 16.85 2.77 -5.03
C ASP A 340 17.33 1.54 -4.26
N HIS A 341 17.69 1.75 -3.00
CA HIS A 341 17.95 0.71 -2.00
C HIS A 341 16.71 0.56 -1.11
N ILE A 342 16.19 -0.66 -1.01
CA ILE A 342 15.06 -1.00 -0.12
C ILE A 342 15.52 -2.17 0.74
N SER A 343 15.39 -2.07 2.07
CA SER A 343 15.81 -3.13 2.98
C SER A 343 14.85 -3.33 4.14
N ASP A 344 14.68 -4.58 4.56
CA ASP A 344 13.95 -5.01 5.75
C ASP A 344 14.88 -5.78 6.68
N TYR A 345 14.70 -5.61 8.00
CA TYR A 345 15.51 -6.32 8.99
C TYR A 345 14.70 -6.68 10.25
N THR A 346 15.18 -7.73 10.91
CA THR A 346 14.78 -8.08 12.27
C THR A 346 16.04 -8.35 13.09
N ARG A 347 16.17 -7.67 14.22
CA ARG A 347 17.30 -7.79 15.13
C ARG A 347 16.79 -8.12 16.52
N HIS A 348 17.05 -9.35 16.98
CA HIS A 348 16.81 -9.75 18.36
C HIS A 348 18.03 -9.44 19.22
N ASP A 349 17.81 -9.21 20.51
CA ASP A 349 18.88 -8.99 21.49
C ASP A 349 19.61 -10.30 21.84
N HIS A 350 18.99 -11.44 21.52
CA HIS A 350 19.52 -12.77 21.79
C HIS A 350 19.60 -13.63 20.52
N ASP A 351 20.61 -14.51 20.45
CA ASP A 351 20.84 -15.42 19.31
C ASP A 351 20.29 -16.85 19.57
N ILE A 352 19.73 -17.11 20.74
CA ILE A 352 19.21 -18.42 21.12
C ILE A 352 17.75 -18.30 21.50
N TRP A 353 16.90 -19.06 20.77
CA TRP A 353 15.48 -19.22 21.06
C TRP A 353 15.23 -20.64 21.59
N TYR A 354 14.69 -20.79 22.78
CA TYR A 354 14.42 -22.10 23.30
C TYR A 354 13.16 -22.18 24.18
N THR A 355 12.61 -23.40 24.21
CA THR A 355 11.49 -23.76 25.09
C THR A 355 11.93 -24.85 26.06
N GLU A 356 11.75 -24.62 27.34
CA GLU A 356 11.87 -25.64 28.39
C GLU A 356 10.49 -26.18 28.74
N LEU A 357 10.30 -27.48 28.70
CA LEU A 357 9.02 -28.13 29.06
C LEU A 357 8.77 -28.22 30.56
N SER A 358 9.82 -28.03 31.37
CA SER A 358 9.79 -28.03 32.81
C SER A 358 10.75 -26.96 33.32
N CYS A 359 10.28 -25.72 33.46
CA CYS A 359 11.11 -24.61 33.90
C CYS A 359 10.49 -23.86 35.07
N THR A 360 11.29 -23.01 35.72
CA THR A 360 10.86 -21.93 36.58
C THR A 360 11.60 -20.68 36.18
N TYR A 361 10.89 -19.62 35.78
CA TYR A 361 11.46 -18.32 35.45
C TYR A 361 10.56 -17.25 36.05
N GLY A 362 11.00 -16.60 37.11
CA GLY A 362 10.12 -15.79 37.95
C GLY A 362 8.92 -16.60 38.41
N ASP A 363 7.73 -16.12 38.06
CA ASP A 363 6.45 -16.78 38.38
C ASP A 363 6.00 -17.81 37.32
N ILE A 364 6.76 -18.03 36.23
CA ILE A 364 6.44 -19.05 35.24
C ILE A 364 6.90 -20.39 35.75
N THR A 365 5.97 -21.34 35.87
CA THR A 365 6.25 -22.74 36.11
C THR A 365 5.68 -23.60 34.98
N GLY A 366 6.40 -24.62 34.54
CA GLY A 366 5.98 -25.54 33.48
C GLY A 366 6.67 -25.25 32.16
N ARG A 367 5.93 -24.94 31.08
CA ARG A 367 6.52 -24.67 29.77
C ARG A 367 6.91 -23.21 29.65
N CYS A 368 8.17 -22.90 29.43
CA CYS A 368 8.69 -21.56 29.20
C CYS A 368 9.35 -21.47 27.83
N THR A 369 9.03 -20.43 27.07
CA THR A 369 9.75 -20.07 25.84
C THR A 369 10.46 -18.74 26.07
N ARG A 370 11.72 -18.63 25.64
CA ARG A 370 12.50 -17.39 25.83
C ARG A 370 13.61 -17.23 24.80
N GLY A 371 14.16 -15.99 24.72
CA GLY A 371 15.28 -15.65 23.88
C GLY A 371 14.89 -15.11 22.50
N GLY A 372 15.82 -15.14 21.57
CA GLY A 372 15.69 -14.58 20.23
C GLY A 372 16.42 -15.33 19.14
N LEU A 373 16.27 -14.93 17.91
CA LEU A 373 16.79 -15.60 16.71
C LEU A 373 17.88 -14.79 15.99
N GLY A 374 18.55 -13.88 16.74
CA GLY A 374 19.65 -13.08 16.23
C GLY A 374 19.25 -12.01 15.22
N HIS A 375 20.20 -11.58 14.42
CA HIS A 375 20.03 -10.52 13.43
C HIS A 375 19.97 -11.08 12.02
N ILE A 376 18.88 -10.78 11.31
CA ILE A 376 18.66 -11.15 9.90
C ILE A 376 18.17 -9.94 9.12
N SER A 377 18.67 -9.76 7.88
CA SER A 377 18.28 -8.68 6.99
C SER A 377 18.17 -9.15 5.54
N GLN A 378 17.43 -8.39 4.76
CA GLN A 378 17.32 -8.54 3.31
C GLN A 378 17.24 -7.16 2.66
N ALA A 379 17.73 -7.02 1.45
CA ALA A 379 17.66 -5.80 0.70
C ALA A 379 17.63 -6.04 -0.81
N VAL A 380 17.22 -5.01 -1.55
CA VAL A 380 17.35 -4.95 -3.00
C VAL A 380 17.85 -3.56 -3.41
N ASP A 381 18.85 -3.56 -4.29
CA ASP A 381 19.35 -2.39 -5.00
C ASP A 381 18.78 -2.43 -6.42
N ASN A 382 17.92 -1.46 -6.76
CA ASN A 382 17.31 -1.33 -8.07
C ASN A 382 17.99 -0.20 -8.85
N TYR A 383 18.56 -0.53 -10.01
CA TYR A 383 19.15 0.42 -10.97
C TYR A 383 18.18 0.56 -12.13
N THR A 384 17.58 1.72 -12.29
CA THR A 384 16.52 2.00 -13.26
C THR A 384 17.02 2.92 -14.36
N PHE A 385 16.80 2.52 -15.60
CA PHE A 385 16.87 3.41 -16.77
C PHE A 385 15.51 3.38 -17.46
N LYS A 386 14.90 4.55 -17.65
CA LYS A 386 13.59 4.69 -18.30
C LYS A 386 13.62 5.83 -19.29
N THR A 387 13.00 5.64 -20.44
CA THR A 387 12.84 6.68 -21.45
C THR A 387 11.44 6.63 -22.03
N ARG A 388 10.87 7.81 -22.32
CA ARG A 388 9.57 7.97 -22.96
C ARG A 388 9.65 9.12 -23.96
N LEU A 389 9.19 8.86 -25.18
CA LEU A 389 9.06 9.82 -26.27
C LEU A 389 7.58 10.06 -26.54
N ASP A 390 7.09 11.25 -26.24
CA ASP A 390 5.73 11.72 -26.56
C ASP A 390 5.80 12.51 -27.85
N TRP A 391 5.21 11.99 -28.93
CA TRP A 391 5.17 12.67 -30.20
C TRP A 391 4.16 13.83 -30.16
N GLN A 392 4.43 14.91 -30.89
CA GLN A 392 3.47 15.99 -31.01
C GLN A 392 2.20 15.52 -31.72
N LYS A 393 1.07 16.14 -31.36
CA LYS A 393 -0.22 15.88 -31.98
C LYS A 393 -0.15 16.19 -33.46
N SER A 394 -0.48 15.21 -34.28
CA SER A 394 -0.53 15.31 -35.74
C SER A 394 -1.92 14.98 -36.24
N ALA A 395 -2.36 15.53 -37.38
CA ALA A 395 -3.67 15.28 -37.96
C ALA A 395 -3.55 14.62 -39.34
N VAL A 396 -4.33 13.55 -39.54
CA VAL A 396 -4.53 12.91 -40.83
C VAL A 396 -6.01 13.03 -41.19
N GLY A 397 -6.36 13.98 -42.03
CA GLY A 397 -7.74 14.34 -42.28
C GLY A 397 -8.43 14.90 -41.03
N ASN A 398 -9.51 14.26 -40.58
CA ASN A 398 -10.26 14.63 -39.39
C ASN A 398 -9.86 13.83 -38.13
N VAL A 399 -8.81 13.03 -38.23
CA VAL A 399 -8.31 12.21 -37.11
C VAL A 399 -7.01 12.80 -36.62
N SER A 400 -6.91 13.05 -35.32
CA SER A 400 -5.65 13.44 -34.70
C SER A 400 -5.02 12.26 -33.99
N HIS A 401 -3.69 12.17 -34.05
CA HIS A 401 -2.85 11.15 -33.43
C HIS A 401 -1.83 11.81 -32.53
N GLN A 402 -1.58 11.23 -31.38
CA GLN A 402 -0.51 11.60 -30.47
C GLN A 402 0.11 10.34 -29.89
N PRO A 403 0.94 9.64 -30.70
CA PRO A 403 1.59 8.42 -30.26
C PRO A 403 2.68 8.69 -29.23
N TYR A 404 2.91 7.72 -28.35
CA TYR A 404 4.07 7.71 -27.47
C TYR A 404 4.69 6.31 -27.37
N PHE A 405 5.98 6.29 -27.10
CA PHE A 405 6.79 5.08 -27.03
C PHE A 405 7.68 5.17 -25.80
N GLY A 406 7.95 4.04 -25.17
CA GLY A 406 8.89 4.02 -24.07
C GLY A 406 9.57 2.69 -23.86
N ALA A 407 10.69 2.77 -23.16
CA ALA A 407 11.48 1.63 -22.76
C ALA A 407 11.91 1.80 -21.30
N GLU A 408 12.00 0.69 -20.59
CA GLU A 408 12.51 0.66 -19.21
C GLU A 408 13.41 -0.57 -19.05
N TYR A 409 14.53 -0.37 -18.37
CA TYR A 409 15.40 -1.42 -17.90
C TYR A 409 15.63 -1.25 -16.41
N ILE A 410 15.41 -2.34 -15.65
CA ILE A 410 15.73 -2.36 -14.22
C ILE A 410 16.61 -3.58 -13.95
N TYR A 411 17.80 -3.32 -13.41
CA TYR A 411 18.60 -4.34 -12.77
C TYR A 411 18.37 -4.31 -11.26
N SER A 412 17.97 -5.43 -10.70
CA SER A 412 17.73 -5.61 -9.26
C SER A 412 18.77 -6.56 -8.69
N ASP A 413 19.59 -6.09 -7.75
CA ASP A 413 20.52 -6.92 -6.98
C ASP A 413 19.94 -7.14 -5.59
N ALA A 414 19.28 -8.28 -5.38
CA ALA A 414 18.63 -8.63 -4.14
C ALA A 414 19.53 -9.56 -3.31
N TRP A 415 19.62 -9.30 -2.00
CA TRP A 415 20.42 -10.11 -1.11
C TRP A 415 19.76 -10.31 0.24
N THR A 416 20.20 -11.35 0.96
CA THR A 416 19.83 -11.63 2.35
C THR A 416 21.06 -11.99 3.15
N GLU A 417 21.07 -11.62 4.44
CA GLU A 417 22.21 -11.85 5.33
C GLU A 417 21.73 -12.22 6.73
N ARG A 418 22.31 -13.27 7.26
CA ARG A 418 22.29 -13.61 8.70
C ARG A 418 23.61 -13.17 9.30
N HIS A 419 23.57 -12.18 10.17
CA HIS A 419 24.77 -11.54 10.72
C HIS A 419 25.47 -12.39 11.79
N ASN A 420 24.68 -13.16 12.58
CA ASN A 420 25.17 -14.02 13.65
C ASN A 420 24.61 -15.43 13.44
N GLN A 421 25.35 -16.45 13.91
CA GLN A 421 24.75 -17.77 14.08
C GLN A 421 23.69 -17.70 15.17
N SER A 422 22.55 -18.37 14.97
CA SER A 422 21.53 -18.51 16.00
C SER A 422 21.04 -19.95 16.10
N GLU A 423 20.37 -20.27 17.19
CA GLU A 423 19.88 -21.61 17.47
C GLU A 423 18.45 -21.61 17.99
N SER A 424 17.71 -22.68 17.65
CA SER A 424 16.44 -22.94 18.30
C SER A 424 16.37 -24.40 18.77
N TYR A 425 15.84 -24.66 20.00
CA TYR A 425 15.67 -26.00 20.51
C TYR A 425 14.59 -26.07 21.60
N VAL A 426 14.20 -27.29 21.92
CA VAL A 426 13.32 -27.60 23.05
C VAL A 426 14.12 -28.41 24.06
N ILE A 427 14.11 -28.04 25.35
CA ILE A 427 14.60 -28.84 26.47
C ILE A 427 13.42 -29.64 26.99
N ASN A 428 13.50 -30.96 26.90
CA ASN A 428 12.45 -31.82 27.41
C ASN A 428 12.52 -31.95 28.95
N ALA A 429 11.54 -32.63 29.58
CA ALA A 429 11.49 -32.80 31.03
C ALA A 429 12.69 -33.55 31.60
N ALA A 430 13.47 -34.29 30.79
CA ALA A 430 14.70 -34.96 31.18
C ALA A 430 15.96 -34.07 30.99
N GLY A 431 15.81 -32.77 30.66
CA GLY A 431 16.90 -31.82 30.45
C GLY A 431 17.63 -31.98 29.09
N LYS A 432 17.14 -32.82 28.18
CA LYS A 432 17.77 -33.07 26.88
C LYS A 432 17.27 -32.09 25.81
N LYS A 433 18.20 -31.55 25.01
CA LYS A 433 17.86 -30.76 23.81
C LYS A 433 17.22 -31.65 22.75
N THR A 434 16.05 -31.23 22.25
CA THR A 434 15.29 -31.85 21.15
C THR A 434 14.88 -30.78 20.16
N ASN A 435 14.48 -31.13 18.94
CA ASN A 435 14.12 -30.21 17.89
C ASN A 435 15.17 -29.09 17.67
N HIS A 436 16.44 -29.48 17.78
CA HIS A 436 17.56 -28.55 17.71
C HIS A 436 17.86 -28.19 16.26
N THR A 437 17.83 -26.91 15.98
CA THR A 437 18.13 -26.31 14.66
C THR A 437 19.17 -25.20 14.84
N ILE A 438 20.19 -25.22 14.02
CA ILE A 438 21.25 -24.21 13.94
C ILE A 438 21.03 -23.42 12.65
N TYR A 439 21.05 -22.11 12.76
CA TYR A 439 20.98 -21.18 11.66
C TYR A 439 22.34 -20.50 11.51
N HIS A 440 23.13 -20.97 10.55
CA HIS A 440 24.48 -20.50 10.35
C HIS A 440 24.50 -19.06 9.84
N LYS A 441 25.52 -18.30 10.24
CA LYS A 441 25.84 -17.03 9.61
C LYS A 441 26.05 -17.23 8.11
N GLY A 442 25.49 -16.33 7.29
CA GLY A 442 25.60 -16.44 5.84
C GLY A 442 25.14 -15.18 5.13
N LYS A 443 25.57 -15.03 3.88
CA LYS A 443 25.14 -14.00 2.94
C LYS A 443 24.96 -14.64 1.57
N GLY A 444 23.89 -14.27 0.86
CA GLY A 444 23.66 -14.71 -0.49
C GLY A 444 22.79 -13.71 -1.24
N SER A 445 22.88 -13.72 -2.56
CA SER A 445 22.21 -12.77 -3.44
C SER A 445 21.67 -13.41 -4.70
N LEU A 446 20.78 -12.69 -5.38
CA LEU A 446 20.27 -13.00 -6.71
C LEU A 446 20.13 -11.71 -7.52
N GLY A 447 20.57 -11.75 -8.78
CA GLY A 447 20.47 -10.64 -9.72
C GLY A 447 19.33 -10.86 -10.71
N ILE A 448 18.54 -9.82 -10.98
CA ILE A 448 17.38 -9.88 -11.86
C ILE A 448 17.43 -8.74 -12.87
N ASP A 449 17.35 -9.09 -14.15
CA ASP A 449 17.20 -8.16 -15.26
C ASP A 449 15.74 -8.08 -15.68
N ASN A 450 15.16 -6.88 -15.69
CA ASN A 450 13.82 -6.61 -16.18
C ASN A 450 13.88 -5.70 -17.41
N TYR A 451 13.25 -6.10 -18.49
CA TYR A 451 13.17 -5.36 -19.74
C TYR A 451 11.72 -5.04 -20.06
N THR A 452 11.46 -3.82 -20.44
CA THR A 452 10.12 -3.34 -20.81
C THR A 452 10.18 -2.50 -22.06
N LEU A 453 9.20 -2.72 -22.94
CA LEU A 453 8.89 -1.87 -24.08
C LEU A 453 7.39 -1.58 -24.09
N TYR A 454 7.00 -0.36 -24.42
CA TYR A 454 5.60 -0.02 -24.55
C TYR A 454 5.34 1.04 -25.60
N MET A 455 4.14 1.01 -26.15
CA MET A 455 3.64 2.03 -27.08
C MET A 455 2.13 2.21 -26.91
N ALA A 456 1.66 3.42 -27.16
CA ALA A 456 0.24 3.71 -27.30
C ALA A 456 0.03 4.91 -28.22
N ASP A 457 -1.18 5.09 -28.74
CA ASP A 457 -1.57 6.25 -29.50
C ASP A 457 -2.86 6.84 -28.93
N HIS A 458 -2.85 8.14 -28.71
CA HIS A 458 -4.06 8.89 -28.38
C HIS A 458 -4.69 9.41 -29.68
N ILE A 459 -5.73 8.74 -30.11
CA ILE A 459 -6.45 9.00 -31.34
C ILE A 459 -7.72 9.78 -31.00
N SER A 460 -7.91 10.96 -31.54
CA SER A 460 -9.15 11.73 -31.40
C SER A 460 -9.83 11.94 -32.75
N TRP A 461 -11.10 11.58 -32.81
CA TRP A 461 -11.95 11.77 -33.97
C TRP A 461 -13.28 12.39 -33.57
N ARG A 462 -13.47 13.63 -33.92
CA ARG A 462 -14.65 14.41 -33.46
C ARG A 462 -14.75 14.38 -31.93
N ASN A 463 -15.85 13.80 -31.43
CA ASN A 463 -16.18 13.66 -30.01
C ASN A 463 -15.86 12.25 -29.44
N VAL A 464 -15.03 11.48 -30.13
CA VAL A 464 -14.57 10.15 -29.68
C VAL A 464 -13.05 10.18 -29.54
N SER A 465 -12.55 9.69 -28.42
CA SER A 465 -11.13 9.42 -28.18
C SER A 465 -10.91 7.93 -27.99
N LEU A 466 -9.81 7.42 -28.57
CA LEU A 466 -9.38 6.01 -28.47
C LEU A 466 -7.93 5.99 -28.00
N MET A 467 -7.58 5.10 -27.08
CA MET A 467 -6.21 4.86 -26.66
C MET A 467 -5.86 3.36 -26.74
N PRO A 468 -5.54 2.87 -27.95
CA PRO A 468 -4.92 1.54 -28.07
C PRO A 468 -3.48 1.60 -27.59
N GLY A 469 -3.07 0.57 -26.87
CA GLY A 469 -1.69 0.44 -26.39
C GLY A 469 -1.29 -0.99 -26.13
N VAL A 470 -0.01 -1.23 -26.10
CA VAL A 470 0.59 -2.52 -25.76
C VAL A 470 1.86 -2.33 -24.96
N ARG A 471 2.06 -3.17 -23.98
CA ARG A 471 3.28 -3.28 -23.19
C ARG A 471 3.82 -4.70 -23.25
N TYR A 472 5.13 -4.83 -23.38
CA TYR A 472 5.86 -6.07 -23.28
C TYR A 472 6.84 -6.00 -22.11
N ASP A 473 6.79 -7.00 -21.22
CA ASP A 473 7.71 -7.16 -20.10
C ASP A 473 8.38 -8.53 -20.16
N TYR A 474 9.68 -8.59 -19.84
CA TYR A 474 10.45 -9.80 -19.66
C TYR A 474 11.38 -9.65 -18.46
N ASP A 475 11.52 -10.69 -17.67
CA ASP A 475 12.53 -10.80 -16.61
C ASP A 475 13.22 -12.16 -16.66
N ASN A 476 14.45 -12.23 -16.17
CA ASN A 476 15.22 -13.47 -16.09
C ASN A 476 14.97 -14.26 -14.79
N TYR A 477 14.12 -13.77 -13.89
CA TYR A 477 13.78 -14.44 -12.62
C TYR A 477 12.79 -15.59 -12.85
N LEU A 478 11.65 -15.31 -13.42
CA LEU A 478 10.66 -16.31 -13.85
C LEU A 478 10.80 -16.68 -15.32
N SER A 479 11.53 -15.89 -16.11
CA SER A 479 11.77 -16.07 -17.56
C SER A 479 10.49 -16.09 -18.40
N ASN A 480 9.48 -15.33 -17.98
CA ASN A 480 8.21 -15.23 -18.68
C ASN A 480 8.20 -14.01 -19.62
N HIS A 481 7.54 -14.19 -20.77
CA HIS A 481 7.27 -13.12 -21.75
C HIS A 481 5.84 -12.65 -21.58
N ASN A 482 5.64 -11.43 -21.10
CA ASN A 482 4.34 -10.89 -20.72
C ASN A 482 3.91 -9.81 -21.70
N ILE A 483 2.78 -10.00 -22.38
CA ILE A 483 2.20 -9.02 -23.31
C ILE A 483 0.90 -8.49 -22.72
N SER A 484 0.85 -7.18 -22.48
CA SER A 484 -0.25 -6.46 -21.84
C SER A 484 -0.95 -5.56 -22.86
N PRO A 485 -1.97 -6.03 -23.59
CA PRO A 485 -2.82 -5.15 -24.40
C PRO A 485 -3.65 -4.27 -23.47
N ARG A 486 -3.81 -3.00 -23.86
CA ARG A 486 -4.64 -2.01 -23.18
C ARG A 486 -5.40 -1.19 -24.20
N PHE A 487 -6.68 -0.98 -23.93
CA PHE A 487 -7.55 -0.22 -24.79
C PHE A 487 -8.54 0.57 -23.94
N MET A 488 -8.64 1.85 -24.21
CA MET A 488 -9.65 2.72 -23.64
C MET A 488 -10.31 3.55 -24.75
N THR A 489 -11.59 3.79 -24.64
CA THR A 489 -12.35 4.72 -25.47
C THR A 489 -13.16 5.66 -24.59
N GLU A 490 -13.23 6.92 -24.98
CA GLU A 490 -14.10 7.94 -24.41
C GLU A 490 -14.96 8.53 -25.51
N TRP A 491 -16.23 8.67 -25.25
CA TRP A 491 -17.21 9.29 -26.14
C TRP A 491 -17.99 10.37 -25.42
N ASP A 492 -17.76 11.62 -25.82
CA ASP A 492 -18.60 12.75 -25.43
C ASP A 492 -19.79 12.82 -26.37
N ILE A 493 -20.95 12.34 -25.93
CA ILE A 493 -22.13 12.10 -26.79
C ILE A 493 -22.57 13.36 -27.52
N PHE A 494 -22.55 14.51 -26.84
CA PHE A 494 -23.02 15.80 -27.36
C PHE A 494 -21.90 16.77 -27.68
N ALA A 495 -20.64 16.40 -27.48
CA ALA A 495 -19.45 17.26 -27.65
C ALA A 495 -19.47 18.53 -26.77
N ASP A 496 -20.05 18.42 -25.57
CA ASP A 496 -20.18 19.52 -24.58
C ASP A 496 -19.86 19.04 -23.16
N GLN A 497 -19.30 17.83 -23.01
CA GLN A 497 -18.95 17.16 -21.75
C GLN A 497 -20.15 16.93 -20.79
N THR A 498 -21.37 17.09 -21.25
CA THR A 498 -22.57 16.85 -20.43
C THR A 498 -22.85 15.36 -20.25
N SER A 499 -22.52 14.56 -21.26
CA SER A 499 -22.73 13.09 -21.25
C SER A 499 -21.51 12.40 -21.85
N MET A 500 -20.74 11.72 -21.01
CA MET A 500 -19.52 11.03 -21.41
C MET A 500 -19.60 9.54 -21.06
N ILE A 501 -19.18 8.68 -21.98
CA ILE A 501 -19.02 7.25 -21.76
C ILE A 501 -17.56 6.89 -21.93
N THR A 502 -17.02 6.13 -20.97
CA THR A 502 -15.70 5.53 -21.04
C THR A 502 -15.84 4.02 -21.02
N ALA A 503 -15.10 3.30 -21.85
CA ALA A 503 -15.06 1.84 -21.84
C ALA A 503 -13.69 1.32 -22.26
N GLY A 504 -13.31 0.14 -21.77
CA GLY A 504 -12.03 -0.45 -22.17
C GLY A 504 -11.78 -1.84 -21.62
N TYR A 505 -10.74 -2.45 -22.19
CA TYR A 505 -10.20 -3.74 -21.80
C TYR A 505 -8.70 -3.63 -21.59
N ASN A 506 -8.22 -4.19 -20.49
CA ASN A 506 -6.82 -4.10 -20.09
C ASN A 506 -6.34 -5.43 -19.52
N ARG A 507 -5.07 -5.75 -19.74
CA ARG A 507 -4.36 -6.83 -19.05
C ARG A 507 -3.20 -6.26 -18.27
N TYR A 508 -3.05 -6.70 -17.01
CA TYR A 508 -1.99 -6.28 -16.09
C TYR A 508 -1.25 -7.49 -15.56
N TYR A 509 0.07 -7.54 -15.73
CA TYR A 509 0.93 -8.57 -15.13
C TYR A 509 1.58 -8.06 -13.85
N GLY A 510 1.62 -8.93 -12.83
CA GLY A 510 2.21 -8.63 -11.52
C GLY A 510 3.72 -8.48 -11.52
N GLY A 511 4.26 -8.01 -10.41
CA GLY A 511 5.70 -7.92 -10.16
C GLY A 511 6.30 -9.22 -9.63
N ASN A 512 7.62 -9.29 -9.61
CA ASN A 512 8.37 -10.39 -9.02
C ASN A 512 8.25 -10.38 -7.49
N ILE A 513 8.26 -11.56 -6.87
CA ILE A 513 8.29 -11.77 -5.42
C ILE A 513 9.65 -12.39 -5.07
N LEU A 514 10.55 -11.56 -4.53
CA LEU A 514 11.95 -11.94 -4.32
C LEU A 514 12.14 -12.86 -3.12
N ASP A 515 11.20 -12.81 -2.15
CA ASP A 515 11.29 -13.62 -0.93
C ASP A 515 11.44 -15.12 -1.21
N MET A 516 10.80 -15.64 -2.27
CA MET A 516 10.87 -17.08 -2.60
C MET A 516 12.32 -17.52 -2.83
N GLY A 517 13.08 -16.78 -3.65
CA GLY A 517 14.49 -17.06 -3.91
C GLY A 517 15.38 -16.74 -2.71
N LEU A 518 15.14 -15.62 -2.02
CA LEU A 518 15.90 -15.26 -0.83
C LEU A 518 15.66 -16.21 0.33
N ARG A 519 14.45 -16.75 0.47
CA ARG A 519 14.12 -17.77 1.49
C ARG A 519 14.81 -19.10 1.21
N ASP A 520 14.93 -19.49 -0.05
CA ASP A 520 15.69 -20.70 -0.41
C ASP A 520 17.16 -20.57 -0.02
N ILE A 521 17.76 -19.40 -0.28
CA ILE A 521 19.12 -19.09 0.19
C ILE A 521 19.21 -19.19 1.72
N ARG A 522 18.28 -18.60 2.48
CA ARG A 522 18.25 -18.69 3.95
C ARG A 522 18.08 -20.12 4.46
N ASN A 523 17.26 -20.92 3.79
CA ASN A 523 17.06 -22.33 4.13
C ASN A 523 18.34 -23.13 3.95
N SER A 524 19.21 -22.80 3.00
CA SER A 524 20.49 -23.48 2.80
C SER A 524 21.47 -23.31 3.97
N TRP A 525 21.29 -22.28 4.81
CA TRP A 525 22.09 -22.04 6.02
C TRP A 525 21.50 -22.70 7.28
N THR A 526 20.42 -23.47 7.11
CA THR A 526 19.72 -24.09 8.22
C THR A 526 20.16 -25.54 8.36
N GLU A 527 20.72 -25.88 9.54
CA GLU A 527 21.10 -27.22 9.91
C GLU A 527 20.14 -27.74 10.97
N SER A 528 19.41 -28.79 10.68
CA SER A 528 18.62 -29.49 11.68
C SER A 528 19.45 -30.66 12.28
N VAL A 529 19.85 -30.52 13.52
CA VAL A 529 20.51 -31.60 14.28
C VAL A 529 19.59 -32.84 14.40
N SER A 530 18.28 -32.62 14.30
CA SER A 530 17.26 -33.69 14.27
C SER A 530 17.09 -34.33 12.89
N GLY A 531 17.81 -33.84 11.87
CA GLY A 531 17.79 -34.35 10.49
C GLY A 531 16.64 -33.84 9.60
N ASN A 532 15.79 -32.96 10.11
CA ASN A 532 14.73 -32.35 9.31
C ASN A 532 15.30 -31.28 8.37
N LYS A 533 14.87 -31.24 7.10
CA LYS A 533 15.29 -30.25 6.12
C LYS A 533 14.07 -29.47 5.60
N THR A 534 14.27 -28.24 5.18
CA THR A 534 13.25 -27.44 4.48
C THR A 534 13.79 -26.99 3.14
N LEU A 535 13.01 -27.18 2.08
CA LEU A 535 13.32 -26.73 0.73
C LEU A 535 12.17 -25.85 0.22
N THR A 536 12.51 -24.79 -0.50
CA THR A 536 11.54 -23.93 -1.18
C THR A 536 11.66 -24.16 -2.68
N ARG A 537 10.53 -24.39 -3.36
CA ARG A 537 10.47 -24.55 -4.82
C ARG A 537 9.56 -23.47 -5.41
N TYR A 538 10.08 -22.69 -6.35
CA TYR A 538 9.34 -21.60 -7.00
C TYR A 538 9.63 -21.47 -8.51
N GLN A 539 10.41 -22.39 -9.05
CA GLN A 539 10.79 -22.38 -10.47
C GLN A 539 9.61 -22.76 -11.36
N ASN A 540 9.59 -22.25 -12.58
CA ASN A 540 8.54 -22.47 -13.59
C ASN A 540 7.17 -21.85 -13.23
N LEU A 541 7.12 -20.88 -12.34
CA LEU A 541 5.92 -20.11 -12.10
C LEU A 541 5.61 -19.22 -13.31
N LYS A 542 4.32 -19.12 -13.62
CA LYS A 542 3.82 -18.09 -14.52
C LYS A 542 3.69 -16.77 -13.78
N THR A 543 3.89 -15.68 -14.49
CA THR A 543 3.61 -14.35 -13.93
C THR A 543 2.10 -14.18 -13.76
N PRO A 544 1.60 -13.90 -12.54
CA PRO A 544 0.18 -13.65 -12.31
C PRO A 544 -0.31 -12.45 -13.12
N TYR A 545 -1.56 -12.52 -13.61
CA TYR A 545 -2.15 -11.39 -14.33
C TYR A 545 -3.64 -11.21 -14.01
N ASN A 546 -4.13 -10.00 -14.28
CA ASN A 546 -5.55 -9.66 -14.24
C ASN A 546 -6.02 -9.22 -15.63
N ASP A 547 -7.14 -9.75 -16.07
CA ASP A 547 -7.96 -9.19 -17.15
C ASP A 547 -9.00 -8.25 -16.56
N GLU A 548 -9.07 -7.03 -17.07
CA GLU A 548 -9.99 -5.99 -16.64
C GLU A 548 -10.92 -5.59 -17.79
N LEU A 549 -12.22 -5.55 -17.49
CA LEU A 549 -13.23 -4.85 -18.28
C LEU A 549 -13.75 -3.71 -17.43
N ALA A 550 -13.62 -2.47 -17.93
CA ALA A 550 -14.06 -1.29 -17.19
C ALA A 550 -14.97 -0.41 -18.06
N MET A 551 -15.96 0.21 -17.40
CA MET A 551 -16.94 1.11 -18.02
C MET A 551 -17.21 2.28 -17.07
N GLY A 552 -17.32 3.49 -17.61
CA GLY A 552 -17.67 4.72 -16.90
C GLY A 552 -18.75 5.50 -17.64
N LEU A 553 -19.58 6.17 -16.86
CA LEU A 553 -20.59 7.11 -17.34
C LEU A 553 -20.50 8.37 -16.50
N GLN A 554 -20.40 9.52 -17.15
CA GLN A 554 -20.60 10.84 -16.54
C GLN A 554 -21.80 11.49 -17.16
N GLN A 555 -22.68 12.05 -16.33
CA GLN A 555 -23.85 12.78 -16.76
C GLN A 555 -24.01 14.06 -15.94
N LYS A 556 -24.02 15.21 -16.60
CA LYS A 556 -24.42 16.48 -15.98
C LYS A 556 -25.95 16.55 -15.95
N ILE A 557 -26.50 16.74 -14.76
CA ILE A 557 -27.94 16.80 -14.52
C ILE A 557 -28.30 18.26 -14.17
N GLY A 558 -29.07 18.89 -15.04
CA GLY A 558 -29.37 20.30 -14.91
C GLY A 558 -28.12 21.17 -15.04
N LYS A 559 -28.03 22.25 -14.24
CA LYS A 559 -26.93 23.21 -14.36
C LYS A 559 -25.69 22.85 -13.51
N ASN A 560 -25.90 22.18 -12.40
CA ASN A 560 -24.86 22.11 -11.37
C ASN A 560 -24.59 20.70 -10.78
N VAL A 561 -25.37 19.68 -11.12
CA VAL A 561 -25.16 18.31 -10.55
C VAL A 561 -24.45 17.45 -11.58
N ILE A 562 -23.39 16.77 -11.15
CA ILE A 562 -22.68 15.75 -11.94
C ILE A 562 -22.90 14.40 -11.28
N ALA A 563 -23.42 13.45 -12.05
CA ALA A 563 -23.49 12.05 -11.67
C ALA A 563 -22.40 11.27 -12.40
N ARG A 564 -21.66 10.42 -11.69
CA ARG A 564 -20.68 9.51 -12.27
C ARG A 564 -20.94 8.08 -11.80
N ALA A 565 -20.87 7.13 -12.73
CA ALA A 565 -21.00 5.71 -12.46
C ALA A 565 -19.83 4.98 -13.09
N ASN A 566 -19.20 4.10 -12.33
CA ASN A 566 -18.08 3.25 -12.78
C ASN A 566 -18.37 1.79 -12.47
N TYR A 567 -18.10 0.92 -13.41
CA TYR A 567 -18.12 -0.52 -13.23
C TYR A 567 -16.79 -1.11 -13.67
N VAL A 568 -16.18 -1.91 -12.80
CA VAL A 568 -14.93 -2.63 -13.07
C VAL A 568 -15.12 -4.10 -12.76
N TYR A 569 -14.89 -4.95 -13.75
CA TYR A 569 -14.79 -6.40 -13.59
C TYR A 569 -13.34 -6.83 -13.78
N ARG A 570 -12.82 -7.59 -12.82
CA ARG A 570 -11.48 -8.18 -12.89
C ARG A 570 -11.52 -9.67 -12.68
N GLU A 571 -10.74 -10.37 -13.48
CA GLU A 571 -10.49 -11.80 -13.34
C GLU A 571 -8.99 -12.03 -13.19
N ALA A 572 -8.58 -12.50 -12.02
CA ALA A 572 -7.20 -12.80 -11.69
C ALA A 572 -6.87 -14.24 -12.08
N HIS A 573 -5.82 -14.39 -12.85
CA HIS A 573 -5.32 -15.65 -13.36
C HIS A 573 -3.90 -15.94 -12.86
N ASP A 574 -3.57 -17.23 -12.80
CA ASP A 574 -2.23 -17.73 -12.44
C ASP A 574 -1.70 -17.11 -11.11
N GLN A 575 -2.60 -16.82 -10.16
CA GLN A 575 -2.21 -16.23 -8.88
C GLN A 575 -1.37 -17.24 -8.08
N ILE A 576 -0.29 -16.73 -7.45
CA ILE A 576 0.64 -17.60 -6.71
C ILE A 576 0.01 -17.99 -5.38
N SER A 577 0.06 -19.28 -5.08
CA SER A 577 -0.24 -19.89 -3.80
C SER A 577 0.85 -20.89 -3.42
N LYS A 578 0.84 -21.40 -2.19
CA LYS A 578 1.83 -22.40 -1.76
C LYS A 578 1.17 -23.67 -1.26
N SER A 579 1.88 -24.78 -1.39
CA SER A 579 1.60 -26.03 -0.72
C SER A 579 2.84 -26.49 0.04
N SER A 580 2.65 -27.23 1.14
CA SER A 580 3.76 -27.79 1.91
C SER A 580 3.51 -29.26 2.18
N ARG A 581 4.50 -30.09 1.91
CA ARG A 581 4.47 -31.54 2.21
C ARG A 581 5.75 -31.99 2.87
N THR A 582 5.67 -32.95 3.78
CA THR A 582 6.84 -33.56 4.39
C THR A 582 7.05 -34.94 3.81
N ASP A 583 8.21 -35.18 3.22
CA ASP A 583 8.66 -36.49 2.84
C ASP A 583 9.18 -37.23 4.10
N SER A 584 8.43 -38.22 4.51
CA SER A 584 8.72 -38.98 5.73
C SER A 584 10.03 -39.79 5.64
N ALA A 585 10.45 -40.20 4.45
CA ALA A 585 11.67 -40.99 4.25
C ALA A 585 12.93 -40.13 4.41
N THR A 586 12.91 -38.92 3.86
CA THR A 586 14.05 -37.99 3.91
C THR A 586 13.94 -36.96 5.04
N LYS A 587 12.80 -36.90 5.76
CA LYS A 587 12.44 -35.86 6.75
C LYS A 587 12.57 -34.46 6.19
N THR A 588 12.26 -34.32 4.90
CA THR A 588 12.34 -33.01 4.20
C THR A 588 10.96 -32.42 4.05
N THR A 589 10.76 -31.21 4.57
CA THR A 589 9.57 -30.40 4.28
C THR A 589 9.83 -29.61 3.01
N ILE A 590 9.01 -29.86 1.99
CA ILE A 590 9.06 -29.16 0.71
C ILE A 590 7.92 -28.17 0.68
N THR A 591 8.24 -26.89 0.61
CA THR A 591 7.30 -25.81 0.32
C THR A 591 7.38 -25.51 -1.17
N GLU A 592 6.28 -25.69 -1.87
CA GLU A 592 6.17 -25.51 -3.32
C GLU A 592 5.17 -24.39 -3.63
N TYR A 593 5.61 -23.40 -4.39
CA TYR A 593 4.76 -22.36 -4.92
C TYR A 593 4.21 -22.80 -6.27
N ASN A 594 2.93 -22.51 -6.51
CA ASN A 594 2.19 -22.87 -7.71
C ASN A 594 1.28 -21.73 -8.19
N ASN A 595 0.63 -21.88 -9.34
CA ASN A 595 -0.24 -20.87 -9.94
C ASN A 595 -1.74 -21.25 -9.84
N ASP A 596 -2.15 -21.89 -8.74
CA ASP A 596 -3.52 -22.38 -8.57
C ASP A 596 -4.50 -21.32 -8.05
N GLY A 597 -3.99 -20.14 -7.69
CA GLY A 597 -4.81 -19.06 -7.17
C GLY A 597 -5.67 -18.38 -8.24
N LYS A 598 -6.93 -18.07 -7.88
CA LYS A 598 -7.91 -17.40 -8.75
C LYS A 598 -8.78 -16.45 -7.93
N THR A 599 -9.11 -15.30 -8.51
CA THR A 599 -10.04 -14.35 -7.90
C THR A 599 -10.86 -13.65 -8.99
N LYS A 600 -12.14 -13.43 -8.73
CA LYS A 600 -13.05 -12.64 -9.58
C LYS A 600 -13.68 -11.54 -8.76
N THR A 601 -13.63 -10.32 -9.27
CA THR A 601 -14.12 -9.14 -8.56
C THR A 601 -15.06 -8.34 -9.45
N HIS A 602 -16.18 -7.94 -8.87
CA HIS A 602 -17.10 -6.94 -9.41
C HIS A 602 -17.04 -5.71 -8.52
N SER A 603 -16.80 -4.56 -9.11
CA SER A 603 -16.76 -3.27 -8.43
C SER A 603 -17.69 -2.29 -9.14
N PHE A 604 -18.56 -1.62 -8.40
CA PHE A 604 -19.48 -0.60 -8.91
C PHE A 604 -19.42 0.63 -7.99
N ASN A 605 -19.19 1.80 -8.57
CA ASN A 605 -19.19 3.08 -7.87
C ASN A 605 -20.20 4.01 -8.53
N LEU A 606 -20.94 4.77 -7.72
CA LEU A 606 -21.85 5.83 -8.16
C LEU A 606 -21.63 7.05 -7.29
N SER A 607 -21.38 8.20 -7.89
CA SER A 607 -21.24 9.47 -7.17
C SER A 607 -22.16 10.54 -7.71
N PHE A 608 -22.57 11.45 -6.83
CA PHE A 608 -23.24 12.71 -7.16
C PHE A 608 -22.49 13.83 -6.45
N GLU A 609 -22.17 14.86 -7.21
CA GLU A 609 -21.43 16.03 -6.73
C GLU A 609 -21.86 17.30 -7.45
N LEU A 610 -21.47 18.45 -6.95
CA LEU A 610 -21.71 19.71 -7.63
C LEU A 610 -20.56 20.09 -8.56
N ALA A 611 -20.87 20.62 -9.73
CA ALA A 611 -19.89 21.18 -10.65
C ALA A 611 -19.24 22.45 -10.07
N GLU A 612 -20.03 23.24 -9.33
CA GLU A 612 -19.60 24.45 -8.63
C GLU A 612 -20.10 24.41 -7.19
N PRO A 613 -19.35 24.98 -6.23
CA PRO A 613 -19.78 25.06 -4.84
C PRO A 613 -21.13 25.76 -4.70
N LEU A 614 -21.91 25.35 -3.73
CA LEU A 614 -23.10 26.09 -3.33
C LEU A 614 -22.67 27.29 -2.47
N HIS A 615 -22.90 28.49 -2.97
CA HIS A 615 -22.59 29.75 -2.26
C HIS A 615 -23.76 30.17 -1.39
N ILE A 616 -23.62 30.12 -0.05
CA ILE A 616 -24.61 30.65 0.89
C ILE A 616 -23.96 31.77 1.71
N SER A 617 -24.30 33.02 1.43
CA SER A 617 -23.67 34.19 2.02
C SER A 617 -22.13 34.16 1.77
N GLN A 618 -21.33 33.97 2.78
CA GLN A 618 -19.85 33.92 2.72
C GLN A 618 -19.29 32.50 2.88
N VAL A 619 -20.14 31.48 2.79
CA VAL A 619 -19.76 30.07 2.96
C VAL A 619 -19.93 29.34 1.64
N ASP A 620 -18.86 28.69 1.20
CA ASP A 620 -18.87 27.77 0.08
C ASP A 620 -19.10 26.36 0.62
N ILE A 621 -20.04 25.62 0.04
CA ILE A 621 -20.42 24.28 0.46
C ILE A 621 -20.24 23.33 -0.73
N ASN A 622 -19.44 22.26 -0.53
CA ASN A 622 -19.18 21.22 -1.52
C ASN A 622 -19.72 19.87 -1.00
N PRO A 623 -20.98 19.52 -1.27
CA PRO A 623 -21.52 18.20 -0.94
C PRO A 623 -21.19 17.17 -2.03
N GLN A 624 -20.90 15.95 -1.60
CA GLN A 624 -20.72 14.79 -2.47
C GLN A 624 -21.29 13.53 -1.77
N ILE A 625 -22.06 12.71 -2.48
CA ILE A 625 -22.46 11.41 -2.03
C ILE A 625 -21.85 10.34 -2.94
N VAL A 626 -21.28 9.30 -2.35
CA VAL A 626 -20.61 8.18 -3.05
C VAL A 626 -21.16 6.86 -2.56
N PHE A 627 -21.59 6.01 -3.48
CA PHE A 627 -21.97 4.62 -3.26
C PHE A 627 -20.89 3.75 -3.88
N SER A 628 -20.36 2.80 -3.12
CA SER A 628 -19.34 1.89 -3.59
C SER A 628 -19.66 0.46 -3.20
N TYR A 629 -19.70 -0.43 -4.19
CA TYR A 629 -19.92 -1.85 -4.00
C TYR A 629 -18.77 -2.65 -4.60
N ILE A 630 -18.07 -3.46 -3.79
CA ILE A 630 -16.99 -4.35 -4.22
C ILE A 630 -17.26 -5.75 -3.69
N LYS A 631 -17.27 -6.73 -4.57
CA LYS A 631 -17.48 -8.13 -4.22
C LYS A 631 -16.47 -9.02 -4.92
N SER A 632 -15.68 -9.74 -4.14
CA SER A 632 -14.66 -10.68 -4.63
C SER A 632 -15.00 -12.11 -4.23
N LYS A 633 -14.68 -13.05 -5.12
CA LYS A 633 -14.73 -14.50 -4.89
C LYS A 633 -13.40 -15.11 -5.33
N GLY A 634 -12.93 -16.11 -4.61
CA GLY A 634 -11.68 -16.78 -4.96
C GLY A 634 -11.21 -17.77 -3.90
N ASN A 635 -10.16 -18.47 -4.23
CA ASN A 635 -9.53 -19.48 -3.37
C ASN A 635 -8.28 -18.98 -2.64
N LEU A 636 -8.05 -17.65 -2.60
CA LEU A 636 -6.94 -17.01 -1.89
C LEU A 636 -7.45 -16.03 -0.85
N SER A 637 -6.79 -15.96 0.29
CA SER A 637 -6.87 -14.83 1.21
C SER A 637 -6.13 -13.63 0.61
N LEU A 638 -6.77 -12.46 0.60
CA LEU A 638 -6.13 -11.25 0.09
C LEU A 638 -5.02 -10.74 1.03
N ASN A 639 -5.16 -10.95 2.35
CA ASN A 639 -4.19 -10.54 3.35
C ASN A 639 -2.92 -11.40 3.31
N ASN A 640 -3.06 -12.71 3.16
CA ASN A 640 -1.93 -13.64 3.13
C ASN A 640 -1.33 -13.78 1.72
N GLY A 641 -2.11 -13.49 0.68
CA GLY A 641 -1.65 -13.52 -0.71
C GLY A 641 -0.96 -14.84 -1.08
N TYR A 642 0.25 -14.78 -1.60
CA TYR A 642 1.04 -15.94 -2.00
C TYR A 642 1.48 -16.83 -0.82
N GLU A 643 1.34 -16.39 0.41
CA GLU A 643 1.60 -17.18 1.62
C GLU A 643 0.40 -18.06 2.01
N GLU A 644 -0.74 -17.93 1.33
CA GLU A 644 -1.89 -18.80 1.57
C GLU A 644 -1.57 -20.25 1.21
N SER A 645 -1.76 -21.15 2.18
CA SER A 645 -1.60 -22.59 1.97
C SER A 645 -2.82 -23.13 1.24
N ASN A 646 -2.67 -23.38 -0.05
CA ASN A 646 -3.65 -24.14 -0.81
C ASN A 646 -3.45 -25.63 -0.52
N THR A 647 -4.45 -26.28 0.04
CA THR A 647 -4.39 -27.73 0.37
C THR A 647 -4.57 -28.64 -0.85
N GLY A 648 -4.68 -28.05 -2.05
CA GLY A 648 -4.98 -28.79 -3.27
C GLY A 648 -6.43 -29.27 -3.36
N ASP A 649 -7.24 -29.02 -2.32
CA ASP A 649 -8.66 -29.36 -2.33
C ASP A 649 -9.42 -28.30 -3.13
N ASN A 650 -9.90 -28.71 -4.30
CA ASN A 650 -10.77 -27.83 -5.11
C ASN A 650 -12.15 -27.62 -4.47
N GLN A 651 -12.46 -28.35 -3.39
CA GLN A 651 -13.72 -28.32 -2.68
C GLN A 651 -13.54 -28.04 -1.19
N VAL A 652 -14.47 -27.30 -0.62
CA VAL A 652 -14.56 -27.00 0.81
C VAL A 652 -16.01 -27.04 1.25
N VAL A 653 -16.26 -27.24 2.53
CA VAL A 653 -17.59 -27.06 3.10
C VAL A 653 -17.72 -25.60 3.53
N TYR A 654 -18.65 -24.89 2.91
CA TYR A 654 -18.91 -23.49 3.18
C TYR A 654 -20.37 -23.30 3.60
N ASN A 655 -20.57 -22.83 4.82
CA ASN A 655 -21.90 -22.68 5.45
C ASN A 655 -22.74 -23.98 5.31
N GLY A 656 -22.13 -25.12 5.60
CA GLY A 656 -22.77 -26.44 5.58
C GLY A 656 -22.89 -27.11 4.21
N ASN A 657 -22.47 -26.46 3.11
CA ASN A 657 -22.55 -27.02 1.77
C ASN A 657 -21.16 -27.32 1.20
N LEU A 658 -21.02 -28.49 0.53
CA LEU A 658 -19.81 -28.80 -0.23
C LEU A 658 -19.83 -28.01 -1.54
N VAL A 659 -18.84 -27.12 -1.73
CA VAL A 659 -18.74 -26.20 -2.86
C VAL A 659 -17.32 -26.16 -3.42
N SER A 660 -17.17 -25.67 -4.65
CA SER A 660 -15.85 -25.34 -5.19
C SER A 660 -15.25 -24.15 -4.42
N TYR A 661 -14.00 -24.26 -4.00
CA TYR A 661 -13.35 -23.26 -3.15
C TYR A 661 -13.21 -21.89 -3.85
N ASP A 662 -13.04 -21.86 -5.17
CA ASP A 662 -12.99 -20.64 -5.97
C ASP A 662 -14.32 -19.88 -6.08
N SER A 663 -15.43 -20.52 -5.71
CA SER A 663 -16.76 -19.90 -5.66
C SER A 663 -17.06 -19.19 -4.33
N VAL A 664 -16.21 -19.39 -3.32
CA VAL A 664 -16.41 -18.85 -1.98
C VAL A 664 -16.06 -17.35 -1.98
N PRO A 665 -16.84 -16.46 -1.33
CA PRO A 665 -16.46 -15.07 -1.15
C PRO A 665 -15.12 -14.95 -0.43
N VAL A 666 -14.28 -14.00 -0.85
CA VAL A 666 -13.04 -13.72 -0.14
C VAL A 666 -13.38 -13.13 1.25
N ALA A 667 -12.68 -13.56 2.29
CA ALA A 667 -12.97 -13.15 3.67
C ALA A 667 -12.40 -11.76 4.00
N ASP A 668 -11.20 -11.45 3.48
CA ASP A 668 -10.49 -10.21 3.75
C ASP A 668 -11.05 -9.05 2.91
N PHE A 669 -11.00 -7.83 3.44
CA PHE A 669 -11.51 -6.62 2.76
C PHE A 669 -12.98 -6.73 2.33
N ASN A 670 -13.75 -7.60 2.97
CA ASN A 670 -15.11 -7.96 2.56
C ASN A 670 -16.16 -7.05 3.22
N ASN A 671 -16.13 -5.76 2.90
CA ASN A 671 -17.19 -4.80 3.18
C ASN A 671 -17.82 -4.39 1.84
N PRO A 672 -18.79 -5.15 1.31
CA PRO A 672 -19.23 -5.00 -0.08
C PRO A 672 -19.81 -3.62 -0.36
N LEU A 673 -20.73 -3.12 0.48
CA LEU A 673 -21.36 -1.83 0.26
C LEU A 673 -20.85 -0.79 1.25
N LYS A 674 -20.38 0.35 0.70
CA LYS A 674 -20.02 1.57 1.45
C LYS A 674 -20.78 2.75 0.85
N ILE A 675 -21.36 3.58 1.71
CA ILE A 675 -22.01 4.84 1.32
C ILE A 675 -21.30 5.95 2.10
N SER A 676 -20.80 6.96 1.40
CA SER A 676 -20.14 8.11 2.03
C SER A 676 -20.84 9.40 1.62
N LEU A 677 -21.09 10.26 2.58
CA LEU A 677 -21.45 11.67 2.38
C LEU A 677 -20.25 12.51 2.80
N ASN A 678 -19.62 13.16 1.83
CA ASN A 678 -18.53 14.09 2.03
C ASN A 678 -19.07 15.51 1.91
N MET A 679 -18.67 16.42 2.80
CA MET A 679 -19.17 17.78 2.79
C MET A 679 -18.14 18.74 3.38
N ASP A 680 -17.68 19.66 2.54
CA ASP A 680 -16.75 20.71 2.92
C ASP A 680 -17.48 22.06 3.01
N PHE A 681 -17.18 22.79 4.07
CA PHE A 681 -17.64 24.17 4.30
C PHE A 681 -16.39 25.06 4.35
N THR A 682 -16.33 26.08 3.49
CA THR A 682 -15.25 27.04 3.47
C THR A 682 -15.79 28.45 3.69
N HIS A 683 -15.39 29.09 4.79
CA HIS A 683 -15.71 30.50 5.07
C HIS A 683 -14.47 31.36 4.79
N GLN A 684 -14.37 31.87 3.57
CA GLN A 684 -13.21 32.62 3.05
C GLN A 684 -12.77 33.79 3.96
N PRO A 685 -13.69 34.65 4.48
CA PRO A 685 -13.28 35.82 5.27
C PRO A 685 -12.58 35.48 6.57
N SER A 686 -12.88 34.35 7.20
CA SER A 686 -12.22 33.93 8.45
C SER A 686 -11.06 32.97 8.23
N GLY A 687 -10.90 32.39 7.03
CA GLY A 687 -9.96 31.33 6.75
C GLY A 687 -10.32 29.99 7.42
N LEU A 688 -11.62 29.76 7.67
CA LEU A 688 -12.12 28.54 8.29
C LEU A 688 -12.54 27.53 7.21
N VAL A 689 -12.05 26.30 7.34
CA VAL A 689 -12.46 25.16 6.52
C VAL A 689 -12.91 24.04 7.43
N TRP A 690 -14.10 23.50 7.17
CA TRP A 690 -14.67 22.40 7.92
C TRP A 690 -15.04 21.26 6.99
N ALA A 691 -14.22 20.20 6.98
CA ALA A 691 -14.38 19.02 6.15
C ALA A 691 -15.03 17.88 6.97
N ASN A 692 -15.98 17.18 6.35
CA ASN A 692 -16.75 16.11 6.98
C ASN A 692 -16.89 14.92 6.06
N THR A 693 -16.74 13.71 6.61
CA THR A 693 -17.05 12.45 5.95
C THR A 693 -17.92 11.60 6.86
N LEU A 694 -19.18 11.42 6.49
CA LEU A 694 -20.07 10.46 7.11
C LEU A 694 -20.10 9.20 6.25
N ALA A 695 -19.65 8.07 6.80
CA ALA A 695 -19.54 6.81 6.08
C ALA A 695 -20.34 5.69 6.75
N TRP A 696 -21.25 5.09 6.00
CA TRP A 696 -21.90 3.85 6.40
C TRP A 696 -21.28 2.68 5.61
N GLN A 697 -21.01 1.58 6.30
CA GLN A 697 -20.51 0.34 5.70
C GLN A 697 -21.41 -0.83 6.09
N GLU A 698 -21.69 -1.67 5.10
CA GLU A 698 -22.41 -2.91 5.33
C GLU A 698 -21.65 -3.84 6.28
N ALA A 699 -22.39 -4.67 6.99
CA ALA A 699 -21.83 -5.67 7.90
C ALA A 699 -20.82 -6.57 7.21
N ARG A 700 -19.63 -6.64 7.79
CA ARG A 700 -18.58 -7.58 7.38
C ARG A 700 -18.97 -9.00 7.80
N LYS A 701 -18.41 -9.98 7.13
CA LYS A 701 -18.45 -11.37 7.51
C LYS A 701 -17.08 -11.85 7.94
N ALA A 702 -16.95 -12.30 9.18
CA ALA A 702 -15.75 -12.98 9.65
C ALA A 702 -15.81 -14.45 9.24
N ARG A 703 -14.74 -14.99 8.67
CA ARG A 703 -14.66 -16.41 8.30
C ARG A 703 -14.00 -17.21 9.39
N ILE A 704 -14.75 -18.18 9.92
CA ILE A 704 -14.29 -19.07 10.96
C ILE A 704 -14.00 -20.44 10.35
N ILE A 705 -12.82 -21.00 10.65
CA ILE A 705 -12.47 -22.39 10.32
C ILE A 705 -13.02 -23.27 11.42
N LEU A 706 -13.89 -24.22 11.07
CA LEU A 706 -14.48 -25.13 12.04
C LEU A 706 -13.52 -26.27 12.40
N GLY A 707 -13.23 -26.37 13.70
CA GLY A 707 -12.55 -27.55 14.28
C GLY A 707 -13.55 -28.66 14.60
N LYS A 708 -13.08 -29.90 14.75
CA LYS A 708 -13.91 -31.10 15.05
C LYS A 708 -14.75 -30.99 16.31
N THR A 709 -14.40 -30.10 17.22
CA THR A 709 -15.14 -29.84 18.48
C THR A 709 -16.23 -28.77 18.33
N ASN A 710 -16.30 -28.10 17.19
CA ASN A 710 -17.30 -27.06 16.94
C ASN A 710 -18.66 -27.73 16.64
N ALA A 711 -19.75 -27.20 17.24
CA ALA A 711 -21.09 -27.75 17.06
C ALA A 711 -21.62 -27.73 15.61
N GLN A 712 -21.08 -26.84 14.78
CA GLN A 712 -21.42 -26.71 13.36
C GLN A 712 -20.57 -27.59 12.45
N TYR A 713 -19.58 -28.33 13.01
CA TYR A 713 -18.72 -29.23 12.25
C TYR A 713 -19.51 -30.44 11.76
N ILE A 714 -19.41 -30.72 10.47
CA ILE A 714 -20.11 -31.86 9.81
C ILE A 714 -19.13 -33.01 9.66
N SER A 715 -19.32 -34.08 10.45
CA SER A 715 -18.41 -35.24 10.48
C SER A 715 -18.37 -36.02 9.16
N GLU A 716 -19.46 -36.00 8.37
CA GLU A 716 -19.52 -36.59 7.03
C GLU A 716 -18.48 -35.99 6.06
N TYR A 717 -18.14 -34.69 6.28
CA TYR A 717 -17.16 -33.97 5.46
C TYR A 717 -15.82 -33.79 6.17
N SER A 718 -15.41 -34.76 6.99
CA SER A 718 -14.16 -34.69 7.77
C SER A 718 -12.88 -34.55 6.93
N ASP A 719 -12.94 -34.90 5.65
CA ASP A 719 -11.82 -34.82 4.71
C ASP A 719 -11.65 -33.44 4.08
N TYR A 720 -12.63 -32.55 4.26
CA TYR A 720 -12.65 -31.21 3.71
C TYR A 720 -12.47 -30.18 4.81
N LYS A 721 -11.78 -29.05 4.47
CA LYS A 721 -11.81 -27.86 5.32
C LYS A 721 -13.22 -27.29 5.39
N GLN A 722 -13.67 -26.98 6.58
CA GLN A 722 -15.02 -26.46 6.81
C GLN A 722 -14.96 -25.00 7.31
N TYR A 723 -15.73 -24.16 6.66
CA TYR A 723 -15.82 -22.73 6.93
C TYR A 723 -17.26 -22.32 7.22
N VAL A 724 -17.40 -21.37 8.15
CA VAL A 724 -18.66 -20.66 8.39
C VAL A 724 -18.38 -19.15 8.40
N ASP A 725 -19.25 -18.38 7.79
CA ASP A 725 -19.19 -16.93 7.87
C ASP A 725 -20.10 -16.44 9.00
N GLU A 726 -19.52 -15.78 9.99
CA GLU A 726 -20.24 -15.07 11.03
C GLU A 726 -20.45 -13.61 10.63
N LYS A 727 -21.70 -13.14 10.66
CA LYS A 727 -22.04 -11.76 10.31
C LYS A 727 -21.71 -10.85 11.51
N LEU A 728 -20.83 -9.89 11.27
CA LEU A 728 -20.49 -8.81 12.19
C LEU A 728 -21.49 -7.64 12.06
N ASP A 729 -21.22 -6.52 12.74
CA ASP A 729 -22.06 -5.35 12.68
C ASP A 729 -21.79 -4.48 11.45
N SER A 730 -22.81 -3.76 10.99
CA SER A 730 -22.63 -2.61 10.09
C SER A 730 -22.06 -1.43 10.89
N SER A 731 -21.33 -0.55 10.22
CA SER A 731 -20.75 0.63 10.87
C SER A 731 -21.31 1.92 10.28
N LEU A 732 -21.47 2.92 11.13
CA LEU A 732 -21.68 4.31 10.75
C LEU A 732 -20.61 5.13 11.47
N THR A 733 -19.72 5.77 10.71
CA THR A 733 -18.67 6.64 11.23
C THR A 733 -18.83 8.05 10.70
N TRP A 734 -18.46 9.02 11.51
CA TRP A 734 -18.35 10.41 11.10
C TRP A 734 -16.94 10.89 11.44
N ASP A 735 -16.15 11.23 10.42
CA ASP A 735 -14.82 11.84 10.54
C ASP A 735 -14.91 13.31 10.17
N THR A 736 -14.28 14.17 10.96
CA THR A 736 -14.33 15.62 10.73
C THR A 736 -12.95 16.25 10.93
N ARG A 737 -12.63 17.27 10.12
CA ARG A 737 -11.45 18.13 10.26
C ARG A 737 -11.91 19.58 10.26
N LEU A 738 -11.54 20.33 11.29
CA LEU A 738 -11.72 21.76 11.37
C LEU A 738 -10.35 22.44 11.25
N SER A 739 -10.15 23.24 10.23
CA SER A 739 -8.90 23.98 9.98
C SER A 739 -9.16 25.47 9.99
N TRP A 740 -8.31 26.22 10.68
CA TRP A 740 -8.42 27.67 10.78
C TRP A 740 -7.07 28.31 10.42
N THR A 741 -7.10 29.17 9.37
CA THR A 741 -5.96 29.98 8.94
C THR A 741 -6.34 31.46 9.12
N PRO A 742 -6.01 32.09 10.28
CA PRO A 742 -6.44 33.44 10.59
C PRO A 742 -5.88 34.47 9.59
N GLN A 743 -6.77 35.21 8.93
CA GLN A 743 -6.44 36.17 7.86
C GLN A 743 -5.76 37.44 8.37
N PHE A 744 -5.73 37.69 9.70
CA PHE A 744 -5.08 38.87 10.29
C PHE A 744 -3.56 38.72 10.41
N LEU A 745 -3.00 37.52 10.29
CA LEU A 745 -1.56 37.25 10.26
C LEU A 745 -1.04 37.36 8.81
N LYS A 746 -0.98 38.58 8.26
CA LYS A 746 -0.70 38.85 6.84
C LYS A 746 0.68 38.38 6.33
N GLN A 747 1.64 38.14 7.20
CA GLN A 747 3.01 37.75 6.81
C GLN A 747 3.38 36.30 7.20
N GLN A 748 2.58 35.65 8.03
CA GLN A 748 2.83 34.31 8.57
C GLN A 748 1.53 33.54 8.54
N ASN A 749 1.40 32.59 7.62
CA ASN A 749 0.20 31.74 7.54
C ASN A 749 0.28 30.65 8.61
N LEU A 750 -0.24 30.95 9.80
CA LEU A 750 -0.48 29.96 10.85
C LEU A 750 -1.76 29.21 10.52
N THR A 751 -1.72 27.87 10.50
CA THR A 751 -2.93 27.02 10.40
C THR A 751 -3.00 26.15 11.63
N ILE A 752 -4.16 26.15 12.29
CA ILE A 752 -4.47 25.25 13.41
C ILE A 752 -5.61 24.33 12.95
N SER A 753 -5.41 23.03 13.06
CA SER A 753 -6.43 22.06 12.68
C SER A 753 -6.68 21.05 13.80
N ALA A 754 -7.92 20.64 13.91
CA ALA A 754 -8.35 19.56 14.80
C ALA A 754 -9.09 18.50 13.99
N ASP A 755 -8.65 17.23 14.09
CA ASP A 755 -9.37 16.10 13.52
C ASP A 755 -10.08 15.33 14.64
N ILE A 756 -11.30 14.91 14.37
CA ILE A 756 -12.01 13.95 15.21
C ILE A 756 -12.43 12.80 14.30
N LEU A 757 -11.77 11.67 14.45
CA LEU A 757 -12.13 10.44 13.75
C LEU A 757 -13.18 9.69 14.58
N ASN A 758 -14.17 9.11 13.92
CA ASN A 758 -15.27 8.39 14.54
C ASN A 758 -15.97 9.23 15.63
N VAL A 759 -16.46 10.44 15.27
CA VAL A 759 -17.16 11.38 16.18
C VAL A 759 -18.30 10.68 16.96
N LEU A 760 -19.00 9.75 16.30
CA LEU A 760 -20.13 9.01 16.87
C LEU A 760 -19.69 7.97 17.91
N ASP A 761 -18.38 7.70 18.03
CA ASP A 761 -17.81 6.64 18.88
C ASP A 761 -18.43 5.26 18.61
N SER A 762 -18.69 4.98 17.33
CA SER A 762 -19.34 3.74 16.89
C SER A 762 -18.50 2.53 17.28
N LYS A 763 -19.03 1.64 18.07
CA LYS A 763 -18.42 0.37 18.44
C LYS A 763 -18.75 -0.67 17.37
N THR A 764 -17.77 -0.98 16.50
CA THR A 764 -17.96 -1.89 15.36
C THR A 764 -17.02 -3.08 15.48
N ALA A 765 -17.53 -4.29 15.53
CA ALA A 765 -16.74 -5.51 15.45
C ALA A 765 -16.18 -5.67 14.04
N VAL A 766 -14.86 -5.85 13.94
CA VAL A 766 -14.13 -6.03 12.66
C VAL A 766 -13.57 -7.43 12.49
N ASP A 767 -13.50 -8.20 13.56
CA ASP A 767 -13.10 -9.61 13.57
C ASP A 767 -13.64 -10.33 14.80
N THR A 768 -13.65 -11.66 14.75
CA THR A 768 -14.04 -12.51 15.90
C THR A 768 -13.26 -13.82 15.87
N THR A 769 -12.99 -14.37 17.06
CA THR A 769 -12.36 -15.68 17.22
C THR A 769 -13.39 -16.82 17.18
N ASN A 770 -12.92 -18.06 17.07
CA ASN A 770 -13.76 -19.26 17.19
C ASN A 770 -14.48 -19.38 18.57
N THR A 771 -14.04 -18.61 19.56
CA THR A 771 -14.62 -18.55 20.92
C THR A 771 -15.53 -17.35 21.11
N GLY A 772 -15.80 -16.58 20.05
CA GLY A 772 -16.68 -15.41 20.07
C GLY A 772 -16.05 -14.15 20.65
N VAL A 773 -14.72 -14.10 20.84
CA VAL A 773 -14.03 -12.90 21.32
C VAL A 773 -13.89 -11.92 20.17
N ALA A 774 -14.52 -10.75 20.28
CA ALA A 774 -14.55 -9.76 19.22
C ALA A 774 -13.34 -8.80 19.26
N THR A 775 -12.88 -8.41 18.07
CA THR A 775 -11.96 -7.29 17.86
C THR A 775 -12.74 -6.12 17.27
N TYR A 776 -12.58 -4.93 17.84
CA TYR A 776 -13.32 -3.74 17.43
C TYR A 776 -12.43 -2.76 16.67
N ALA A 777 -13.02 -2.03 15.72
CA ALA A 777 -12.40 -0.87 15.09
C ALA A 777 -12.02 0.18 16.15
N SER A 778 -11.11 1.09 15.77
CA SER A 778 -10.73 2.22 16.63
C SER A 778 -11.95 3.08 16.98
N GLY A 779 -12.10 3.42 18.27
CA GLY A 779 -13.11 4.34 18.73
C GLY A 779 -12.79 5.78 18.37
N ARG A 780 -13.50 6.74 19.00
CA ARG A 780 -13.29 8.18 18.74
C ARG A 780 -11.86 8.58 19.07
N THR A 781 -11.23 9.31 18.13
CA THR A 781 -9.83 9.73 18.25
C THR A 781 -9.70 11.20 17.91
N PHE A 782 -9.02 11.99 18.76
CA PHE A 782 -8.74 13.40 18.53
C PHE A 782 -7.29 13.59 18.12
N TRP A 783 -7.06 14.47 17.13
CA TRP A 783 -5.74 14.94 16.71
C TRP A 783 -5.69 16.46 16.74
N LEU A 784 -4.55 16.98 17.09
CA LEU A 784 -4.22 18.41 16.97
C LEU A 784 -3.06 18.58 15.99
N ASP A 785 -3.24 19.51 15.06
CA ASP A 785 -2.23 19.86 14.05
C ASP A 785 -2.01 21.38 14.06
N VAL A 786 -0.75 21.82 14.07
CA VAL A 786 -0.37 23.22 13.98
C VAL A 786 0.71 23.32 12.91
N SER A 787 0.48 24.15 11.91
CA SER A 787 1.49 24.43 10.88
C SER A 787 1.65 25.93 10.63
N MET A 788 2.85 26.32 10.20
CA MET A 788 3.21 27.71 9.95
C MET A 788 4.03 27.79 8.66
N LYS A 789 3.62 28.69 7.76
CA LYS A 789 4.30 28.98 6.50
C LYS A 789 4.91 30.40 6.58
N PHE A 790 6.17 30.54 6.11
CA PHE A 790 6.92 31.80 6.08
C PHE A 790 7.30 32.19 4.66
#